data_2c4fc5cd742ba1b7eedf78fca658db47
#
_entry.id   2c4fc5cd742ba1b7eedf78fca658db47
#
_cell.length_a   1.000
_cell.length_b   1.000
_cell.length_c   1.000
_cell.angle_alpha   90.00
_cell.angle_beta   90.00
_cell.angle_gamma   90.00
#
_symmetry.space_group_name_H-M   'P 1'
#
loop_
_entity.id
_entity.type
_entity.pdbx_description
1 polymer ?
#
loop_
_entity_poly.entity_id
_entity_poly.type
_entity_poly.pdbx_seq_one_letter_code
_entity_poly.pdbx_strand_id
1 'polypeptide(L)'
;MKSRKLRRTLCYGTVVKHNKRNGEMNSTFKIVFNRARGAMTVVNEMTKSHQTGRKAAVAVAVAGALAFSTSVQAYVYVEAQGQDKTVTQADVVSQDGDRVVGGWSNWSEAAEKAALNNTVTVKSGDWGMVLGGHYTSGGAVVDHSAVQNTHVVINGGTVSKSVVGGTAGTDNQKLVRNNKSAVANVTINGGSFGTTNYTTDCTELFVLGGDLMKHRGDNSGGNINAEAESEIGATHVTIKGGTFNSAVVGGSAAIVYYGNANKGAKTTVGTTNVTIEGGTFNHAIVAGGLASGHRTHSFVTEANLSVIAKDKDLAVNDSIFAGGVRRMDSFGGSGGSVEVKHATVRVEDVNVKGGIYGTSASLKMLTEKVQVDGKEKEKITGWEFKPLEIDGAVATVLTDMTLVNVIAKESILGEKSTLNVHGKVELGELKAKGVKISLFDAPANTPKVQTFAEDVPQTGTQLNLGTLTGTGNSFYFATSDASVNIAKNGNENTPDADKPLIDSITGSGSVNDDVAGDLNELASMVTVGGTSGAEVLKNTDLKLESGDVFGETTGTINKEGKLEDVKTSVNMNNVRIAEFAMRTPMQIARIESNDLRKRLGDIRSSEGATGVWARYDGGRFSGGEFENKFNKVQVGADTALAAYGSRLGLSFSYTQGDADMSGMSGISADTDAYSLAAYGMWFGEAGQFADVIGRVGTVDTDLATRTYKTNYDQLMLSLSGEFGWRFDLTDTFYAEPSAELTYTRVDGETFKANSNTLGIDDYDSMVGRIGATAGLNCSQGRGGVYARFGVAHEFMGDGRFTAVNAAGTAADPIEVDGKDTWVEYAVGANFNITKQTYVWADLERTSGAEVDEDWRATIGVRHAF
;
A
#
# COMPACT_ATOMS: atom_id res chain seq x y z
N MET A 1 8.76 -34.93 47.37
CA MET A 1 7.80 -33.81 47.58
C MET A 1 7.09 -33.49 46.28
N LYS A 2 5.78 -33.61 46.29
CA LYS A 2 4.94 -33.61 45.08
C LYS A 2 4.70 -32.18 44.58
N SER A 3 5.03 -31.88 43.31
CA SER A 3 4.62 -30.67 42.62
C SER A 3 3.24 -30.88 41.97
N ARG A 4 2.24 -30.10 42.38
CA ARG A 4 0.91 -30.07 41.74
C ARG A 4 0.94 -29.24 40.48
N LYS A 5 0.71 -29.88 39.33
CA LYS A 5 0.28 -29.21 38.08
C LYS A 5 -1.15 -28.71 38.23
N LEU A 6 -1.34 -27.39 38.22
CA LEU A 6 -2.68 -26.81 38.01
C LEU A 6 -2.96 -26.77 36.50
N ARG A 7 -3.91 -27.58 36.07
CA ARG A 7 -4.58 -27.40 34.76
C ARG A 7 -5.57 -26.24 34.92
N ARG A 8 -5.38 -25.15 34.18
CA ARG A 8 -6.42 -24.13 34.01
C ARG A 8 -7.30 -24.56 32.84
N THR A 9 -8.51 -24.92 33.15
CA THR A 9 -9.60 -25.16 32.24
C THR A 9 -10.09 -23.80 31.69
N LEU A 10 -10.09 -23.65 30.39
CA LEU A 10 -10.67 -22.48 29.69
C LEU A 10 -12.19 -22.58 29.74
N CYS A 11 -12.84 -21.72 30.51
CA CYS A 11 -14.28 -21.54 30.43
C CYS A 11 -14.63 -20.65 29.25
N TYR A 12 -15.27 -21.22 28.23
CA TYR A 12 -15.98 -20.47 27.21
C TYR A 12 -17.34 -19.99 27.79
N GLY A 13 -17.45 -18.70 28.06
CA GLY A 13 -18.72 -18.08 28.43
C GLY A 13 -19.57 -17.81 27.20
N THR A 14 -20.57 -18.63 26.99
CA THR A 14 -21.63 -18.37 26.01
C THR A 14 -22.61 -17.36 26.58
N VAL A 15 -22.71 -16.17 26.05
CA VAL A 15 -23.73 -15.19 26.43
C VAL A 15 -25.02 -15.50 25.72
N VAL A 16 -26.05 -15.73 26.52
CA VAL A 16 -27.42 -16.13 26.15
C VAL A 16 -28.09 -15.04 25.32
N LYS A 17 -28.72 -15.47 24.21
CA LYS A 17 -29.62 -14.67 23.39
C LYS A 17 -30.85 -14.20 24.19
N HIS A 18 -31.08 -12.91 24.25
CA HIS A 18 -32.38 -12.35 24.52
C HIS A 18 -33.09 -11.99 23.23
N ASN A 19 -34.12 -12.76 22.93
CA ASN A 19 -35.04 -12.53 21.82
C ASN A 19 -36.03 -11.41 22.20
N LYS A 20 -35.93 -10.25 21.53
CA LYS A 20 -37.05 -9.31 21.43
C LYS A 20 -37.28 -8.96 19.96
N ARG A 21 -38.52 -9.16 19.58
CA ARG A 21 -39.08 -8.83 18.26
C ARG A 21 -38.94 -7.34 17.99
N ASN A 22 -38.36 -7.02 16.88
CA ASN A 22 -38.67 -6.06 15.82
C ASN A 22 -37.35 -5.49 15.23
N GLY A 23 -37.04 -5.87 14.02
CA GLY A 23 -36.55 -5.00 12.92
C GLY A 23 -35.21 -4.29 13.13
N GLU A 24 -34.19 -4.86 13.75
CA GLU A 24 -32.82 -4.26 13.74
C GLU A 24 -31.77 -5.32 13.45
N MET A 25 -30.80 -4.95 12.59
CA MET A 25 -29.68 -5.81 12.21
C MET A 25 -28.83 -6.18 13.44
N ASN A 26 -28.69 -7.47 13.72
CA ASN A 26 -27.78 -8.00 14.73
C ASN A 26 -26.32 -7.85 14.26
N SER A 27 -25.60 -6.89 14.80
CA SER A 27 -24.14 -6.92 14.79
C SER A 27 -23.67 -7.76 15.99
N THR A 28 -23.14 -8.94 15.72
CA THR A 28 -22.53 -9.80 16.75
C THR A 28 -21.06 -9.43 16.91
N PHE A 29 -20.69 -9.11 18.14
CA PHE A 29 -19.30 -8.88 18.54
C PHE A 29 -18.84 -10.01 19.44
N LYS A 30 -17.56 -10.39 19.33
CA LYS A 30 -16.91 -11.32 20.27
C LYS A 30 -15.74 -10.64 20.98
N ILE A 31 -15.49 -11.08 22.20
CA ILE A 31 -14.33 -10.64 22.98
C ILE A 31 -13.24 -11.68 22.77
N VAL A 32 -12.08 -11.26 22.25
CA VAL A 32 -10.89 -12.10 22.08
C VAL A 32 -9.74 -11.57 22.91
N PHE A 33 -8.97 -12.47 23.47
CA PHE A 33 -7.75 -12.11 24.18
C PHE A 33 -6.63 -11.91 23.17
N ASN A 34 -6.17 -10.69 23.03
CA ASN A 34 -5.01 -10.37 22.20
C ASN A 34 -3.75 -10.72 22.98
N ARG A 35 -3.01 -11.72 22.50
CA ARG A 35 -1.81 -12.23 23.16
C ARG A 35 -0.65 -11.25 23.11
N ALA A 36 -0.56 -10.42 22.08
CA ALA A 36 0.48 -9.40 21.93
C ALA A 36 0.23 -8.21 22.87
N ARG A 37 -1.03 -7.94 23.23
CA ARG A 37 -1.41 -6.81 24.09
C ARG A 37 -1.80 -7.22 25.52
N GLY A 38 -1.83 -8.51 25.83
CA GLY A 38 -2.24 -9.01 27.15
C GLY A 38 -3.64 -8.60 27.61
N ALA A 39 -4.49 -8.10 26.70
CA ALA A 39 -5.78 -7.50 27.00
C ALA A 39 -6.94 -8.13 26.22
N MET A 40 -8.14 -8.01 26.77
CA MET A 40 -9.39 -8.43 26.11
C MET A 40 -9.87 -7.34 25.14
N THR A 41 -10.07 -7.70 23.88
CA THR A 41 -10.52 -6.78 22.83
C THR A 41 -11.85 -7.22 22.27
N VAL A 42 -12.77 -6.27 22.08
CA VAL A 42 -14.06 -6.52 21.41
C VAL A 42 -13.85 -6.40 19.90
N VAL A 43 -14.14 -7.48 19.17
CA VAL A 43 -13.99 -7.50 17.70
C VAL A 43 -15.29 -7.96 17.04
N ASN A 44 -15.53 -7.48 15.83
CA ASN A 44 -16.63 -7.96 15.00
C ASN A 44 -16.37 -9.43 14.62
N GLU A 45 -17.40 -10.26 14.53
CA GLU A 45 -17.25 -11.69 14.17
C GLU A 45 -16.57 -11.93 12.81
N MET A 46 -16.54 -10.94 11.95
CA MET A 46 -15.85 -11.02 10.65
C MET A 46 -14.36 -10.69 10.71
N THR A 47 -13.83 -10.29 11.87
CA THR A 47 -12.40 -9.97 12.00
C THR A 47 -11.63 -11.26 12.25
N LYS A 48 -11.01 -11.82 11.24
CA LYS A 48 -9.97 -12.84 11.37
C LYS A 48 -8.67 -12.15 11.78
N SER A 49 -7.98 -12.71 12.78
CA SER A 49 -6.67 -12.23 13.18
C SER A 49 -5.69 -12.48 12.02
N HIS A 50 -5.30 -11.44 11.32
CA HIS A 50 -4.15 -11.48 10.43
C HIS A 50 -3.06 -10.61 11.04
N GLN A 51 -2.03 -11.27 11.55
CA GLN A 51 -0.72 -10.66 11.62
C GLN A 51 -0.12 -10.72 10.22
N THR A 52 -0.21 -9.64 9.50
CA THR A 52 0.75 -9.25 8.46
C THR A 52 0.60 -7.76 8.30
N GLY A 53 1.71 -7.06 8.54
CA GLY A 53 1.79 -5.63 8.34
C GLY A 53 1.39 -5.25 6.92
N ARG A 54 0.35 -4.48 6.81
CA ARG A 54 0.11 -3.57 5.70
C ARG A 54 -0.75 -2.42 6.18
N LYS A 55 -0.23 -1.25 5.95
CA LYS A 55 -0.80 0.05 6.15
C LYS A 55 -2.21 0.12 5.57
N ALA A 56 -3.22 0.09 6.42
CA ALA A 56 -4.48 0.71 6.10
C ALA A 56 -4.39 2.12 6.66
N ALA A 57 -4.31 3.12 5.81
CA ALA A 57 -4.51 4.49 6.21
C ALA A 57 -5.88 4.58 6.88
N VAL A 58 -5.90 4.59 8.19
CA VAL A 58 -7.11 4.90 8.95
C VAL A 58 -7.26 6.41 8.87
N ALA A 59 -7.90 6.89 7.82
CA ALA A 59 -8.51 8.20 7.85
C ALA A 59 -9.64 8.12 8.88
N VAL A 60 -9.36 8.51 10.11
CA VAL A 60 -10.41 8.73 11.10
C VAL A 60 -11.07 10.05 10.71
N ALA A 61 -12.03 9.96 9.80
CA ALA A 61 -13.00 11.00 9.62
C ALA A 61 -13.93 10.97 10.84
N VAL A 62 -13.58 11.73 11.88
CA VAL A 62 -14.56 12.19 12.86
C VAL A 62 -15.30 13.36 12.21
N ALA A 63 -16.10 13.08 11.23
CA ALA A 63 -17.25 13.89 10.86
C ALA A 63 -18.43 12.92 10.96
N GLY A 64 -19.30 13.18 11.95
CA GLY A 64 -20.60 12.54 12.01
C GLY A 64 -21.39 12.90 10.75
N ALA A 65 -21.21 12.12 9.72
CA ALA A 65 -22.12 11.95 8.62
C ALA A 65 -22.46 10.47 8.63
N LEU A 66 -23.58 10.14 9.25
CA LEU A 66 -24.36 8.99 8.88
C LEU A 66 -24.73 9.14 7.39
N ALA A 67 -23.77 8.85 6.51
CA ALA A 67 -24.09 8.49 5.15
C ALA A 67 -24.70 7.10 5.26
N PHE A 68 -26.03 7.04 5.31
CA PHE A 68 -26.75 5.85 4.89
C PHE A 68 -26.33 5.64 3.43
N SER A 69 -25.37 4.75 3.21
CA SER A 69 -25.19 4.18 1.88
C SER A 69 -26.44 3.37 1.61
N THR A 70 -27.41 3.96 0.94
CA THR A 70 -28.47 3.19 0.30
C THR A 70 -27.81 2.41 -0.81
N SER A 71 -27.50 1.16 -0.55
CA SER A 71 -27.08 0.21 -1.57
C SER A 71 -28.24 -0.02 -2.53
N VAL A 72 -27.97 0.12 -3.80
CA VAL A 72 -28.97 0.07 -4.87
C VAL A 72 -28.73 -1.18 -5.72
N GLN A 73 -29.74 -1.97 -5.97
CA GLN A 73 -29.79 -3.35 -6.50
C GLN A 73 -29.96 -3.43 -8.03
N ALA A 74 -29.29 -4.32 -8.73
CA ALA A 74 -29.31 -4.48 -10.19
C ALA A 74 -30.13 -5.68 -10.71
N TYR A 75 -30.64 -5.60 -11.90
CA TYR A 75 -31.56 -6.57 -12.49
C TYR A 75 -30.95 -7.37 -13.64
N VAL A 76 -31.40 -8.64 -13.73
CA VAL A 76 -31.35 -9.46 -14.93
C VAL A 76 -32.27 -8.84 -15.97
N TYR A 77 -31.71 -8.31 -17.05
CA TYR A 77 -32.41 -7.83 -18.24
C TYR A 77 -33.72 -7.04 -18.03
N VAL A 78 -33.87 -6.26 -17.01
CA VAL A 78 -34.99 -5.35 -16.80
C VAL A 78 -34.52 -4.10 -16.07
N GLU A 79 -34.97 -2.97 -16.57
CA GLU A 79 -34.84 -1.59 -16.15
C GLU A 79 -34.22 -1.29 -14.78
N ALA A 80 -33.22 -0.43 -14.80
CA ALA A 80 -32.53 0.12 -13.66
C ALA A 80 -33.49 0.74 -12.65
N GLN A 81 -33.70 0.11 -11.55
CA GLN A 81 -34.31 0.71 -10.38
C GLN A 81 -33.51 0.33 -9.12
N GLY A 82 -32.30 0.78 -9.11
CA GLY A 82 -31.52 0.97 -7.93
C GLY A 82 -31.72 0.11 -6.68
N GLN A 83 -31.50 -1.22 -6.67
CA GLN A 83 -31.53 -2.07 -5.46
C GLN A 83 -30.56 -3.28 -5.59
N ASP A 84 -29.85 -3.77 -4.53
CA ASP A 84 -28.92 -4.92 -4.58
C ASP A 84 -29.62 -6.21 -5.00
N LYS A 85 -29.18 -6.89 -6.07
CA LYS A 85 -29.83 -8.09 -6.56
C LYS A 85 -28.93 -9.31 -6.56
N THR A 86 -29.47 -10.36 -6.03
CA THR A 86 -28.92 -11.69 -6.17
C THR A 86 -29.67 -12.44 -7.27
N VAL A 87 -28.96 -12.99 -8.24
CA VAL A 87 -29.48 -13.79 -9.34
C VAL A 87 -29.06 -15.26 -9.23
N THR A 88 -29.95 -16.14 -9.74
CA THR A 88 -29.79 -17.61 -9.75
C THR A 88 -30.15 -18.16 -11.13
N GLN A 89 -30.00 -19.45 -11.36
CA GLN A 89 -30.43 -20.12 -12.59
C GLN A 89 -31.93 -19.89 -12.91
N ALA A 90 -32.76 -19.69 -11.91
CA ALA A 90 -34.22 -19.44 -12.12
C ALA A 90 -34.50 -18.07 -12.77
N ASP A 91 -33.54 -17.17 -12.74
CA ASP A 91 -33.65 -15.82 -13.34
C ASP A 91 -33.13 -15.78 -14.80
N VAL A 92 -32.59 -16.88 -15.31
CA VAL A 92 -32.10 -17.01 -16.70
C VAL A 92 -33.29 -17.20 -17.64
N VAL A 93 -33.47 -16.28 -18.60
CA VAL A 93 -34.61 -16.26 -19.53
C VAL A 93 -34.26 -16.85 -20.89
N SER A 94 -33.01 -16.70 -21.36
CA SER A 94 -32.53 -17.29 -22.62
C SER A 94 -31.09 -17.81 -22.52
N GLN A 95 -30.79 -18.86 -23.30
CA GLN A 95 -29.46 -19.52 -23.20
C GLN A 95 -28.32 -18.81 -23.92
N ASP A 96 -28.58 -17.79 -24.77
CA ASP A 96 -27.56 -17.23 -25.66
C ASP A 96 -27.24 -15.76 -25.48
N GLY A 97 -27.55 -15.13 -24.37
CA GLY A 97 -27.21 -13.73 -24.28
C GLY A 97 -27.66 -12.98 -23.05
N ASP A 98 -28.14 -13.69 -22.05
CA ASP A 98 -28.64 -13.05 -20.83
C ASP A 98 -27.51 -12.31 -20.13
N ARG A 99 -27.78 -11.04 -19.81
CA ARG A 99 -26.81 -10.15 -19.16
C ARG A 99 -27.35 -9.74 -17.81
N VAL A 100 -26.45 -9.75 -16.85
CA VAL A 100 -26.73 -9.16 -15.53
C VAL A 100 -26.00 -7.83 -15.46
N VAL A 101 -26.74 -6.75 -15.24
CA VAL A 101 -26.18 -5.40 -15.29
C VAL A 101 -26.59 -4.57 -14.07
N GLY A 102 -25.72 -3.69 -13.63
CA GLY A 102 -26.01 -2.74 -12.56
C GLY A 102 -27.04 -1.69 -12.93
N GLY A 103 -27.08 -1.31 -14.20
CA GLY A 103 -28.06 -0.41 -14.78
C GLY A 103 -28.10 -0.56 -16.29
N TRP A 104 -29.16 -0.09 -16.93
CA TRP A 104 -29.28 -0.08 -18.37
C TRP A 104 -29.85 1.23 -18.91
N SER A 105 -29.36 1.68 -20.06
CA SER A 105 -29.93 2.80 -20.80
C SER A 105 -30.18 2.44 -22.27
N ASN A 106 -31.35 2.84 -22.81
CA ASN A 106 -31.80 2.59 -24.18
C ASN A 106 -31.60 3.83 -25.07
N TRP A 107 -31.66 3.65 -26.38
CA TRP A 107 -31.46 4.63 -27.47
C TRP A 107 -32.21 5.97 -27.36
N SER A 108 -33.32 6.03 -26.67
CA SER A 108 -34.25 7.15 -26.67
C SER A 108 -34.29 8.00 -25.42
N GLU A 109 -33.61 7.57 -24.36
CA GLU A 109 -33.55 8.32 -23.11
C GLU A 109 -32.15 8.87 -22.94
N ALA A 110 -32.03 10.20 -22.86
CA ALA A 110 -30.85 10.82 -22.30
C ALA A 110 -30.61 10.10 -20.98
N ALA A 111 -29.58 9.26 -20.94
CA ALA A 111 -29.29 8.48 -19.73
C ALA A 111 -29.13 9.49 -18.61
N GLU A 112 -30.19 9.65 -17.85
CA GLU A 112 -30.16 10.47 -16.67
C GLU A 112 -29.00 10.01 -15.83
N LYS A 113 -28.32 10.94 -15.25
CA LYS A 113 -27.18 10.79 -14.34
C LYS A 113 -27.51 9.82 -13.19
N ALA A 114 -27.62 8.54 -13.53
CA ALA A 114 -27.86 7.52 -12.52
C ALA A 114 -26.56 7.33 -11.75
N ALA A 115 -26.53 7.90 -10.56
CA ALA A 115 -25.50 7.60 -9.59
C ALA A 115 -25.62 6.12 -9.21
N LEU A 116 -24.76 5.26 -9.80
CA LEU A 116 -24.73 3.85 -9.42
C LEU A 116 -23.71 3.64 -8.33
N ASN A 117 -24.24 3.13 -7.24
CA ASN A 117 -23.46 2.65 -6.09
C ASN A 117 -24.10 1.32 -5.68
N ASN A 118 -23.77 0.23 -6.39
CA ASN A 118 -24.53 -1.01 -6.33
C ASN A 118 -23.69 -2.28 -6.33
N THR A 119 -24.27 -3.38 -5.81
CA THR A 119 -23.71 -4.73 -5.84
C THR A 119 -24.56 -5.67 -6.69
N VAL A 120 -23.94 -6.32 -7.67
CA VAL A 120 -24.51 -7.41 -8.45
C VAL A 120 -23.96 -8.73 -7.93
N THR A 121 -24.84 -9.61 -7.42
CA THR A 121 -24.47 -10.92 -6.90
C THR A 121 -25.02 -12.05 -7.75
N VAL A 122 -24.13 -12.86 -8.34
CA VAL A 122 -24.46 -14.09 -9.07
C VAL A 122 -24.23 -15.29 -8.17
N LYS A 123 -25.27 -16.05 -7.84
CA LYS A 123 -25.16 -17.30 -7.07
C LYS A 123 -25.00 -18.52 -7.94
N SER A 124 -25.69 -18.55 -9.09
CA SER A 124 -25.70 -19.65 -10.06
C SER A 124 -26.29 -19.18 -11.37
N GLY A 125 -26.30 -20.03 -12.38
CA GLY A 125 -26.90 -19.77 -13.70
C GLY A 125 -25.87 -19.65 -14.80
N ASP A 126 -26.33 -19.72 -16.05
CA ASP A 126 -25.53 -19.58 -17.24
C ASP A 126 -25.78 -18.20 -17.86
N TRP A 127 -24.80 -17.33 -17.74
CA TRP A 127 -24.90 -15.92 -18.12
C TRP A 127 -23.97 -15.59 -19.30
N GLY A 128 -24.45 -14.73 -20.20
CA GLY A 128 -23.59 -14.21 -21.25
C GLY A 128 -22.56 -13.20 -20.70
N MET A 129 -23.04 -12.20 -19.94
CA MET A 129 -22.17 -11.14 -19.41
C MET A 129 -22.68 -10.67 -18.05
N VAL A 130 -21.74 -10.31 -17.16
CA VAL A 130 -22.03 -9.73 -15.85
C VAL A 130 -21.31 -8.40 -15.69
N LEU A 131 -22.04 -7.33 -15.36
CA LEU A 131 -21.52 -5.98 -15.20
C LEU A 131 -21.93 -5.35 -13.87
N GLY A 132 -21.01 -4.66 -13.24
CA GLY A 132 -21.27 -3.87 -12.04
C GLY A 132 -21.93 -2.52 -12.33
N GLY A 133 -21.57 -1.90 -13.45
CA GLY A 133 -22.08 -0.59 -13.87
C GLY A 133 -23.20 -0.66 -14.92
N HIS A 134 -23.31 0.42 -15.68
CA HIS A 134 -24.27 0.52 -16.80
C HIS A 134 -23.83 -0.30 -18.00
N TYR A 135 -24.81 -0.89 -18.69
CA TYR A 135 -24.67 -1.38 -20.03
C TYR A 135 -25.42 -0.46 -20.99
N THR A 136 -24.72 0.00 -22.04
CA THR A 136 -25.35 0.85 -23.05
C THR A 136 -25.19 0.26 -24.45
N SER A 137 -26.29 0.22 -25.23
CA SER A 137 -26.28 -0.21 -26.61
C SER A 137 -26.95 0.86 -27.48
N GLY A 138 -26.33 1.25 -28.63
CA GLY A 138 -26.91 2.21 -29.57
C GLY A 138 -26.11 3.52 -29.74
N GLY A 139 -26.54 4.45 -30.61
CA GLY A 139 -25.74 5.56 -31.13
C GLY A 139 -25.74 6.88 -30.33
N ALA A 140 -26.13 6.91 -29.07
CA ALA A 140 -26.22 8.14 -28.26
C ALA A 140 -24.93 8.43 -27.45
N VAL A 141 -24.71 9.70 -27.11
CA VAL A 141 -23.69 10.11 -26.12
C VAL A 141 -24.23 9.78 -24.74
N VAL A 142 -23.50 8.99 -23.97
CA VAL A 142 -23.89 8.62 -22.61
C VAL A 142 -22.84 9.10 -21.62
N ASP A 143 -23.26 9.93 -20.68
CA ASP A 143 -22.43 10.45 -19.59
C ASP A 143 -22.65 9.59 -18.35
N HIS A 144 -21.62 8.85 -17.95
CA HIS A 144 -21.60 8.03 -16.73
C HIS A 144 -20.71 8.64 -15.63
N SER A 145 -20.49 9.95 -15.65
CA SER A 145 -19.66 10.63 -14.66
C SER A 145 -20.16 10.48 -13.20
N ALA A 146 -21.43 10.14 -13.03
CA ALA A 146 -22.05 9.94 -11.72
C ALA A 146 -21.87 8.52 -11.14
N VAL A 147 -21.37 7.55 -11.91
CA VAL A 147 -21.13 6.18 -11.40
C VAL A 147 -19.98 6.20 -10.40
N GLN A 148 -20.27 5.84 -9.15
CA GLN A 148 -19.30 5.91 -8.04
C GLN A 148 -18.64 4.55 -7.77
N ASN A 149 -19.33 3.67 -7.04
CA ASN A 149 -18.81 2.38 -6.62
C ASN A 149 -19.67 1.27 -7.19
N THR A 150 -19.06 0.39 -7.95
CA THR A 150 -19.72 -0.79 -8.50
C THR A 150 -19.08 -2.04 -7.93
N HIS A 151 -19.89 -3.05 -7.61
CA HIS A 151 -19.39 -4.31 -7.09
C HIS A 151 -20.08 -5.50 -7.77
N VAL A 152 -19.28 -6.35 -8.40
CA VAL A 152 -19.71 -7.66 -8.93
C VAL A 152 -19.25 -8.75 -7.98
N VAL A 153 -20.16 -9.58 -7.50
CA VAL A 153 -19.87 -10.75 -6.65
C VAL A 153 -20.37 -12.01 -7.36
N ILE A 154 -19.47 -12.93 -7.68
CA ILE A 154 -19.82 -14.20 -8.32
C ILE A 154 -19.47 -15.35 -7.38
N ASN A 155 -20.51 -16.05 -6.91
CA ASN A 155 -20.38 -17.19 -6.01
C ASN A 155 -20.40 -18.54 -6.75
N GLY A 156 -20.85 -18.57 -8.01
CA GLY A 156 -20.93 -19.76 -8.83
C GLY A 156 -21.67 -19.48 -10.16
N GLY A 157 -21.88 -20.52 -10.95
CA GLY A 157 -22.49 -20.42 -12.28
C GLY A 157 -21.45 -20.30 -13.39
N THR A 158 -21.94 -20.06 -14.61
CA THR A 158 -21.10 -19.89 -15.82
C THR A 158 -21.28 -18.51 -16.38
N VAL A 159 -20.18 -17.82 -16.75
CA VAL A 159 -20.21 -16.58 -17.51
C VAL A 159 -19.47 -16.81 -18.82
N SER A 160 -20.22 -16.93 -19.91
CA SER A 160 -19.69 -17.34 -21.22
C SER A 160 -18.91 -16.24 -21.95
N LYS A 161 -19.17 -14.95 -21.63
CA LYS A 161 -18.48 -13.80 -22.22
C LYS A 161 -17.63 -13.08 -21.16
N SER A 162 -17.98 -11.83 -20.81
CA SER A 162 -17.16 -11.02 -19.90
C SER A 162 -17.81 -10.79 -18.56
N VAL A 163 -16.93 -10.67 -17.54
CA VAL A 163 -17.23 -10.00 -16.28
C VAL A 163 -16.60 -8.62 -16.34
N VAL A 164 -17.36 -7.56 -16.03
CA VAL A 164 -16.92 -6.17 -16.08
C VAL A 164 -17.25 -5.50 -14.74
N GLY A 165 -16.23 -5.08 -14.02
CA GLY A 165 -16.42 -4.43 -12.73
C GLY A 165 -17.12 -3.07 -12.84
N GLY A 166 -16.84 -2.34 -13.89
CA GLY A 166 -17.40 -1.03 -14.20
C GLY A 166 -18.54 -1.03 -15.21
N THR A 167 -18.48 -0.08 -16.13
CA THR A 167 -19.48 0.21 -17.16
C THR A 167 -19.07 -0.41 -18.49
N ALA A 168 -20.04 -0.87 -19.28
CA ALA A 168 -19.81 -1.32 -20.64
C ALA A 168 -20.62 -0.52 -21.64
N GLY A 169 -19.96 -0.02 -22.69
CA GLY A 169 -20.58 0.60 -23.86
C GLY A 169 -20.29 -0.20 -25.11
N THR A 170 -21.33 -0.49 -25.90
CA THR A 170 -21.19 -1.22 -27.17
C THR A 170 -21.85 -0.46 -28.30
N ASP A 171 -21.21 -0.49 -29.49
CA ASP A 171 -21.73 -0.03 -30.76
C ASP A 171 -22.05 1.47 -30.93
N ASN A 172 -21.20 2.18 -31.64
CA ASN A 172 -21.40 3.56 -32.15
C ASN A 172 -21.66 4.65 -31.08
N GLN A 173 -21.25 4.45 -29.85
CA GLN A 173 -21.54 5.40 -28.77
C GLN A 173 -20.31 6.17 -28.34
N LYS A 174 -20.53 7.43 -27.99
CA LYS A 174 -19.63 8.19 -27.16
C LYS A 174 -19.96 7.89 -25.70
N LEU A 175 -19.18 7.03 -25.07
CA LEU A 175 -19.22 6.81 -23.65
C LEU A 175 -18.24 7.77 -22.99
N VAL A 176 -18.71 8.60 -22.09
CA VAL A 176 -17.87 9.48 -21.28
C VAL A 176 -18.04 9.09 -19.82
N ARG A 177 -16.99 8.60 -19.21
CA ARG A 177 -16.89 8.41 -17.77
C ARG A 177 -15.65 9.12 -17.28
N ASN A 178 -15.82 10.25 -16.67
CA ASN A 178 -14.74 11.06 -16.12
C ASN A 178 -14.96 11.21 -14.61
N ASN A 179 -14.80 10.11 -13.89
CA ASN A 179 -14.96 10.08 -12.43
C ASN A 179 -13.73 9.46 -11.75
N LYS A 180 -12.78 10.33 -11.42
CA LYS A 180 -11.52 9.95 -10.74
C LYS A 180 -11.72 9.37 -9.33
N SER A 181 -12.90 9.55 -8.74
CA SER A 181 -13.23 8.98 -7.44
C SER A 181 -13.93 7.63 -7.54
N ALA A 182 -14.29 7.18 -8.76
CA ALA A 182 -15.01 5.94 -8.96
C ALA A 182 -14.14 4.72 -8.68
N VAL A 183 -14.75 3.71 -8.05
CA VAL A 183 -14.13 2.42 -7.76
C VAL A 183 -14.97 1.30 -8.37
N ALA A 184 -14.34 0.41 -9.12
CA ALA A 184 -14.97 -0.78 -9.65
C ALA A 184 -14.41 -2.04 -8.98
N ASN A 185 -15.29 -2.87 -8.42
CA ASN A 185 -14.91 -4.06 -7.66
C ASN A 185 -15.46 -5.33 -8.32
N VAL A 186 -14.63 -6.37 -8.40
CA VAL A 186 -15.01 -7.73 -8.83
C VAL A 186 -14.54 -8.72 -7.78
N THR A 187 -15.47 -9.49 -7.22
CA THR A 187 -15.16 -10.57 -6.28
C THR A 187 -15.67 -11.89 -6.84
N ILE A 188 -14.79 -12.85 -7.08
CA ILE A 188 -15.12 -14.16 -7.61
C ILE A 188 -14.77 -15.23 -6.58
N ASN A 189 -15.79 -15.89 -6.03
CA ASN A 189 -15.63 -16.98 -5.08
C ASN A 189 -15.64 -18.37 -5.74
N GLY A 190 -16.16 -18.46 -6.98
CA GLY A 190 -16.24 -19.68 -7.77
C GLY A 190 -16.97 -19.47 -9.09
N GLY A 191 -17.09 -20.49 -9.91
CA GLY A 191 -17.77 -20.45 -11.21
C GLY A 191 -16.86 -20.79 -12.37
N SER A 192 -17.40 -20.71 -13.61
CA SER A 192 -16.66 -20.95 -14.85
C SER A 192 -16.76 -19.74 -15.78
N PHE A 193 -15.63 -19.29 -16.31
CA PHE A 193 -15.52 -18.05 -17.06
C PHE A 193 -14.91 -18.28 -18.44
N GLY A 194 -15.56 -17.73 -19.48
CA GLY A 194 -15.20 -17.92 -20.87
C GLY A 194 -15.73 -19.23 -21.44
N THR A 195 -15.63 -19.36 -22.76
CA THR A 195 -16.08 -20.56 -23.50
C THR A 195 -14.92 -21.16 -24.27
N THR A 196 -14.90 -22.47 -24.40
CA THR A 196 -13.97 -23.19 -25.30
C THR A 196 -14.49 -23.27 -26.75
N ASN A 197 -15.76 -22.92 -27.00
CA ASN A 197 -16.38 -22.92 -28.32
C ASN A 197 -16.57 -21.50 -28.85
N TYR A 198 -15.59 -20.97 -29.54
CA TYR A 198 -15.58 -19.63 -30.11
C TYR A 198 -16.16 -19.63 -31.52
N THR A 199 -17.39 -19.17 -31.71
CA THR A 199 -18.01 -19.14 -33.05
C THR A 199 -18.10 -17.75 -33.66
N THR A 200 -17.97 -16.68 -32.92
CA THR A 200 -17.93 -15.30 -33.41
C THR A 200 -17.49 -14.32 -32.31
N ASP A 201 -16.78 -13.30 -32.70
CA ASP A 201 -16.53 -12.04 -31.96
C ASP A 201 -15.97 -12.16 -30.54
N CYS A 202 -14.68 -12.50 -30.46
CA CYS A 202 -13.96 -12.78 -29.20
C CYS A 202 -13.47 -11.57 -28.43
N THR A 203 -13.99 -10.39 -28.73
CA THR A 203 -13.64 -9.17 -28.01
C THR A 203 -14.35 -9.03 -26.65
N GLU A 204 -15.14 -10.03 -26.28
CA GLU A 204 -15.93 -10.05 -25.05
C GLU A 204 -15.53 -11.18 -24.08
N LEU A 205 -14.28 -11.66 -24.10
CA LEU A 205 -13.87 -12.80 -23.29
C LEU A 205 -12.84 -12.43 -22.24
N PHE A 206 -13.21 -11.53 -21.30
CA PHE A 206 -12.30 -11.07 -20.26
C PHE A 206 -13.02 -10.93 -18.91
N VAL A 207 -12.28 -11.16 -17.83
CA VAL A 207 -12.62 -10.64 -16.52
C VAL A 207 -11.89 -9.30 -16.38
N LEU A 208 -12.65 -8.20 -16.42
CA LEU A 208 -12.13 -6.84 -16.36
C LEU A 208 -12.42 -6.23 -14.99
N GLY A 209 -11.42 -5.65 -14.37
CA GLY A 209 -11.61 -4.89 -13.14
C GLY A 209 -12.38 -3.58 -13.38
N GLY A 210 -12.14 -2.90 -14.50
CA GLY A 210 -12.70 -1.60 -14.84
C GLY A 210 -13.80 -1.63 -15.90
N ASP A 211 -13.77 -0.63 -16.78
CA ASP A 211 -14.77 -0.40 -17.82
C ASP A 211 -14.45 -1.14 -19.13
N LEU A 212 -15.49 -1.48 -19.89
CA LEU A 212 -15.37 -2.03 -21.23
C LEU A 212 -15.90 -1.02 -22.27
N MET A 213 -14.97 -0.37 -22.97
CA MET A 213 -15.25 0.62 -23.99
C MET A 213 -15.12 -0.03 -25.37
N LYS A 214 -16.27 -0.29 -26.03
CA LYS A 214 -16.31 -0.86 -27.37
C LYS A 214 -16.82 0.18 -28.37
N HIS A 215 -16.03 0.45 -29.38
CA HIS A 215 -16.36 1.36 -30.43
C HIS A 215 -16.39 0.63 -31.80
N ARG A 216 -17.52 0.66 -32.46
CA ARG A 216 -17.66 0.10 -33.80
C ARG A 216 -17.39 1.20 -34.86
N GLY A 217 -16.32 1.04 -35.64
CA GLY A 217 -16.08 1.86 -36.79
C GLY A 217 -17.18 1.63 -37.84
N ASP A 218 -17.73 2.70 -38.45
CA ASP A 218 -18.71 2.57 -39.49
C ASP A 218 -18.02 2.28 -40.84
N ASN A 219 -18.39 1.18 -41.49
CA ASN A 219 -17.95 0.86 -42.84
C ASN A 219 -18.56 1.77 -43.93
N SER A 220 -19.54 2.62 -43.60
CA SER A 220 -20.27 3.48 -44.53
C SER A 220 -19.70 4.90 -44.66
N GLY A 221 -18.54 5.20 -44.03
CA GLY A 221 -17.92 6.52 -44.13
C GLY A 221 -18.60 7.61 -43.28
N GLY A 222 -19.47 7.23 -42.38
CA GLY A 222 -20.09 8.14 -41.42
C GLY A 222 -19.06 8.67 -40.42
N ASN A 223 -18.97 10.00 -40.34
CA ASN A 223 -18.06 10.65 -39.37
C ASN A 223 -18.51 10.40 -37.94
N ILE A 224 -17.88 9.44 -37.24
CA ILE A 224 -18.00 9.35 -35.78
C ILE A 224 -17.10 10.42 -35.19
N ASN A 225 -17.72 11.53 -34.78
CA ASN A 225 -17.01 12.74 -34.35
C ASN A 225 -16.59 12.77 -32.88
N ALA A 226 -16.68 11.62 -32.17
CA ALA A 226 -16.43 11.61 -30.73
C ALA A 226 -15.54 10.45 -30.26
N GLU A 227 -14.55 10.73 -29.43
CA GLU A 227 -13.76 9.70 -28.73
C GLU A 227 -14.58 9.10 -27.59
N ALA A 228 -14.43 7.78 -27.38
CA ALA A 228 -14.94 7.11 -26.21
C ALA A 228 -13.88 7.19 -25.10
N GLU A 229 -14.19 7.83 -23.99
CA GLU A 229 -13.25 8.02 -22.89
C GLU A 229 -13.80 7.45 -21.58
N SER A 230 -12.94 6.79 -20.82
CA SER A 230 -13.19 6.35 -19.45
C SER A 230 -12.02 6.74 -18.56
N GLU A 231 -12.33 7.39 -17.44
CA GLU A 231 -11.36 7.67 -16.39
C GLU A 231 -11.96 7.27 -15.03
N ILE A 232 -11.35 6.32 -14.35
CA ILE A 232 -11.76 5.82 -13.02
C ILE A 232 -10.58 5.81 -12.06
N GLY A 233 -10.85 6.02 -10.76
CA GLY A 233 -9.83 6.09 -9.72
C GLY A 233 -9.15 4.77 -9.46
N ALA A 234 -9.93 3.72 -9.18
CA ALA A 234 -9.38 2.42 -8.85
C ALA A 234 -10.24 1.24 -9.32
N THR A 235 -9.57 0.11 -9.55
CA THR A 235 -10.21 -1.19 -9.78
C THR A 235 -9.69 -2.21 -8.78
N HIS A 236 -10.57 -3.10 -8.32
CA HIS A 236 -10.24 -4.20 -7.42
C HIS A 236 -10.81 -5.50 -7.97
N VAL A 237 -9.95 -6.47 -8.26
CA VAL A 237 -10.34 -7.82 -8.67
C VAL A 237 -9.85 -8.80 -7.62
N THR A 238 -10.76 -9.49 -6.95
CA THR A 238 -10.45 -10.51 -5.94
C THR A 238 -10.99 -11.85 -6.38
N ILE A 239 -10.13 -12.83 -6.58
CA ILE A 239 -10.49 -14.17 -7.03
C ILE A 239 -10.06 -15.20 -5.98
N LYS A 240 -11.04 -15.96 -5.46
CA LYS A 240 -10.83 -16.99 -4.45
C LYS A 240 -11.00 -18.41 -5.00
N GLY A 241 -11.54 -18.54 -6.20
CA GLY A 241 -11.75 -19.82 -6.87
C GLY A 241 -12.44 -19.65 -8.22
N GLY A 242 -12.60 -20.73 -8.95
CA GLY A 242 -13.24 -20.78 -10.25
C GLY A 242 -12.31 -21.27 -11.36
N THR A 243 -12.87 -21.50 -12.57
CA THR A 243 -12.11 -21.91 -13.75
C THR A 243 -12.21 -20.82 -14.81
N PHE A 244 -11.06 -20.32 -15.26
CA PHE A 244 -10.96 -19.19 -16.18
C PHE A 244 -10.42 -19.67 -17.53
N ASN A 245 -11.33 -19.76 -18.53
CA ASN A 245 -11.01 -19.90 -19.95
C ASN A 245 -11.01 -18.53 -20.64
N SER A 246 -10.85 -17.47 -19.89
CA SER A 246 -10.73 -16.09 -20.29
C SER A 246 -9.56 -15.45 -19.54
N ALA A 247 -8.95 -14.42 -20.10
CA ALA A 247 -7.90 -13.69 -19.38
C ALA A 247 -8.49 -12.79 -18.29
N VAL A 248 -7.73 -12.63 -17.21
CA VAL A 248 -8.03 -11.68 -16.13
C VAL A 248 -7.22 -10.41 -16.37
N VAL A 249 -7.88 -9.26 -16.41
CA VAL A 249 -7.29 -7.94 -16.69
C VAL A 249 -7.69 -6.99 -15.59
N GLY A 250 -6.72 -6.47 -14.86
CA GLY A 250 -6.96 -5.62 -13.68
C GLY A 250 -7.65 -4.29 -13.99
N GLY A 251 -7.33 -3.70 -15.14
CA GLY A 251 -7.83 -2.39 -15.56
C GLY A 251 -9.05 -2.44 -16.48
N SER A 252 -9.18 -1.37 -17.27
CA SER A 252 -10.25 -1.19 -18.25
C SER A 252 -9.81 -1.63 -19.65
N ALA A 253 -10.78 -1.91 -20.53
CA ALA A 253 -10.55 -2.29 -21.92
C ALA A 253 -11.03 -1.21 -22.90
N ALA A 254 -10.15 -0.80 -23.82
CA ALA A 254 -10.44 0.06 -24.96
C ALA A 254 -10.40 -0.77 -26.25
N ILE A 255 -11.54 -0.90 -26.94
CA ILE A 255 -11.68 -1.75 -28.11
C ILE A 255 -12.32 -0.99 -29.26
N VAL A 256 -11.67 -0.97 -30.42
CA VAL A 256 -12.22 -0.40 -31.65
C VAL A 256 -12.28 -1.48 -32.74
N TYR A 257 -13.48 -1.68 -33.30
CA TYR A 257 -13.72 -2.56 -34.42
C TYR A 257 -13.72 -1.76 -35.73
N TYR A 258 -13.12 -2.31 -36.79
CA TYR A 258 -13.05 -1.74 -38.14
C TYR A 258 -12.16 -0.50 -38.31
N GLY A 259 -11.25 -0.58 -39.25
CA GLY A 259 -10.04 0.22 -39.42
C GLY A 259 -10.18 1.69 -39.89
N ASN A 260 -11.37 2.25 -40.04
CA ASN A 260 -11.55 3.63 -40.55
C ASN A 260 -12.14 4.61 -39.52
N ALA A 261 -12.13 4.28 -38.25
CA ALA A 261 -12.58 5.22 -37.22
C ALA A 261 -11.61 6.42 -37.15
N ASN A 262 -12.08 7.62 -37.44
CA ASN A 262 -11.31 8.86 -37.27
C ASN A 262 -11.08 9.20 -35.79
N LYS A 263 -11.76 8.52 -34.90
CA LYS A 263 -11.70 8.69 -33.45
C LYS A 263 -11.45 7.34 -32.75
N GLY A 264 -10.84 7.36 -31.57
CA GLY A 264 -10.42 6.20 -30.84
C GLY A 264 -11.23 5.91 -29.58
N ALA A 265 -10.75 4.95 -28.79
CA ALA A 265 -11.22 4.70 -27.44
C ALA A 265 -10.03 4.83 -26.46
N LYS A 266 -10.24 5.52 -25.35
CA LYS A 266 -9.23 5.74 -24.33
C LYS A 266 -9.76 5.34 -22.96
N THR A 267 -8.97 4.56 -22.23
CA THR A 267 -9.25 4.25 -20.83
C THR A 267 -8.08 4.67 -19.94
N THR A 268 -8.39 5.28 -18.81
CA THR A 268 -7.42 5.66 -17.79
C THR A 268 -7.87 5.10 -16.45
N VAL A 269 -6.98 4.41 -15.75
CA VAL A 269 -7.20 3.89 -14.40
C VAL A 269 -6.09 4.40 -13.50
N GLY A 270 -6.45 4.97 -12.36
CA GLY A 270 -5.47 5.43 -11.37
C GLY A 270 -4.69 4.25 -10.79
N THR A 271 -5.40 3.32 -10.17
CA THR A 271 -4.79 2.14 -9.55
C THR A 271 -5.57 0.87 -9.89
N THR A 272 -4.88 -0.17 -10.32
CA THR A 272 -5.45 -1.53 -10.42
C THR A 272 -4.95 -2.39 -9.27
N ASN A 273 -5.85 -3.17 -8.66
CA ASN A 273 -5.52 -4.12 -7.61
C ASN A 273 -6.12 -5.48 -7.97
N VAL A 274 -5.28 -6.44 -8.30
CA VAL A 274 -5.67 -7.81 -8.60
C VAL A 274 -5.15 -8.73 -7.51
N THR A 275 -6.04 -9.44 -6.82
CA THR A 275 -5.70 -10.40 -5.78
C THR A 275 -6.28 -11.76 -6.12
N ILE A 276 -5.42 -12.76 -6.28
CA ILE A 276 -5.78 -14.12 -6.62
C ILE A 276 -5.32 -15.05 -5.51
N GLU A 277 -6.27 -15.77 -4.91
CA GLU A 277 -6.06 -16.66 -3.77
C GLU A 277 -6.35 -18.13 -4.09
N GLY A 278 -6.99 -18.41 -5.24
CA GLY A 278 -7.35 -19.76 -5.71
C GLY A 278 -7.96 -19.74 -7.11
N GLY A 279 -8.16 -20.90 -7.70
CA GLY A 279 -8.78 -21.10 -9.02
C GLY A 279 -7.82 -21.65 -10.07
N THR A 280 -8.36 -21.96 -11.26
CA THR A 280 -7.60 -22.47 -12.42
C THR A 280 -7.64 -21.47 -13.54
N PHE A 281 -6.48 -20.95 -13.95
CA PHE A 281 -6.31 -19.94 -15.00
C PHE A 281 -5.70 -20.59 -16.23
N ASN A 282 -6.50 -20.73 -17.28
CA ASN A 282 -6.07 -21.31 -18.57
C ASN A 282 -5.55 -20.25 -19.55
N HIS A 283 -5.69 -18.97 -19.22
CA HIS A 283 -5.15 -17.84 -19.95
C HIS A 283 -4.49 -16.83 -19.01
N ALA A 284 -3.87 -15.79 -19.60
CA ALA A 284 -3.02 -14.85 -18.88
C ALA A 284 -3.74 -14.07 -17.78
N ILE A 285 -2.97 -13.74 -16.75
CA ILE A 285 -3.32 -12.80 -15.68
C ILE A 285 -2.52 -11.52 -15.93
N VAL A 286 -3.21 -10.39 -16.03
CA VAL A 286 -2.65 -9.10 -16.43
C VAL A 286 -3.02 -8.03 -15.42
N ALA A 287 -2.03 -7.32 -14.91
CA ALA A 287 -2.24 -6.29 -13.89
C ALA A 287 -2.87 -5.01 -14.46
N GLY A 288 -2.45 -4.60 -15.67
CA GLY A 288 -2.90 -3.37 -16.32
C GLY A 288 -4.20 -3.51 -17.10
N GLY A 289 -4.39 -2.67 -18.10
CA GLY A 289 -5.60 -2.63 -18.94
C GLY A 289 -5.40 -3.27 -20.33
N LEU A 290 -6.39 -3.15 -21.19
CA LEU A 290 -6.40 -3.76 -22.53
C LEU A 290 -6.67 -2.70 -23.62
N ALA A 291 -5.91 -2.78 -24.72
CA ALA A 291 -6.15 -1.99 -25.93
C ALA A 291 -6.23 -2.91 -27.15
N SER A 292 -7.29 -2.75 -27.97
CA SER A 292 -7.52 -3.54 -29.19
C SER A 292 -8.08 -2.68 -30.29
N GLY A 293 -7.37 -2.61 -31.42
CA GLY A 293 -7.79 -1.86 -32.60
C GLY A 293 -7.10 -0.51 -32.76
N HIS A 294 -7.48 0.19 -33.82
CA HIS A 294 -6.83 1.44 -34.23
C HIS A 294 -7.17 2.58 -33.27
N ARG A 295 -6.17 3.40 -32.89
CA ARG A 295 -6.32 4.55 -31.97
C ARG A 295 -6.93 4.21 -30.61
N THR A 296 -6.67 3.01 -30.10
CA THR A 296 -7.04 2.63 -28.74
C THR A 296 -5.88 2.92 -27.79
N HIS A 297 -6.20 3.43 -26.61
CA HIS A 297 -5.22 3.67 -25.56
C HIS A 297 -5.74 3.16 -24.22
N SER A 298 -4.94 2.38 -23.53
CA SER A 298 -5.22 1.99 -22.14
C SER A 298 -4.04 2.38 -21.25
N PHE A 299 -4.31 3.23 -20.28
CA PHE A 299 -3.32 3.78 -19.37
C PHE A 299 -3.66 3.42 -17.94
N VAL A 300 -2.65 2.97 -17.18
CA VAL A 300 -2.72 2.67 -15.74
C VAL A 300 -1.54 3.35 -15.05
N THR A 301 -1.79 4.07 -13.95
CA THR A 301 -0.71 4.70 -13.19
C THR A 301 0.00 3.68 -12.32
N GLU A 302 -0.74 2.95 -11.48
CA GLU A 302 -0.21 1.95 -10.56
C GLU A 302 -0.93 0.61 -10.77
N ALA A 303 -0.17 -0.46 -11.02
CA ALA A 303 -0.72 -1.80 -11.20
C ALA A 303 -0.22 -2.74 -10.11
N ASN A 304 -1.12 -3.18 -9.22
CA ASN A 304 -0.81 -4.09 -8.13
C ASN A 304 -1.41 -5.48 -8.43
N LEU A 305 -0.57 -6.50 -8.49
CA LEU A 305 -0.97 -7.87 -8.71
C LEU A 305 -0.40 -8.79 -7.62
N SER A 306 -1.28 -9.53 -6.97
CA SER A 306 -0.94 -10.51 -5.94
C SER A 306 -1.55 -11.86 -6.29
N VAL A 307 -0.72 -12.86 -6.52
CA VAL A 307 -1.10 -14.26 -6.84
C VAL A 307 -0.51 -15.15 -5.76
N ILE A 308 -1.33 -15.54 -4.79
CA ILE A 308 -0.89 -16.25 -3.59
C ILE A 308 -1.74 -17.49 -3.39
N ALA A 309 -1.14 -18.68 -3.44
CA ALA A 309 -1.85 -19.91 -3.11
C ALA A 309 -2.11 -20.00 -1.60
N LYS A 310 -3.33 -19.64 -1.18
CA LYS A 310 -3.76 -19.81 0.23
C LYS A 310 -4.19 -21.23 0.53
N ASP A 311 -4.78 -21.91 -0.48
CA ASP A 311 -5.18 -23.30 -0.45
C ASP A 311 -4.62 -23.97 -1.72
N LYS A 312 -4.48 -25.31 -1.73
CA LYS A 312 -3.79 -26.08 -2.78
C LYS A 312 -4.40 -26.01 -4.18
N ASP A 313 -5.46 -25.26 -4.39
CA ASP A 313 -6.27 -25.25 -5.62
C ASP A 313 -5.98 -24.10 -6.58
N LEU A 314 -4.79 -23.46 -6.49
CA LEU A 314 -4.38 -22.43 -7.44
C LEU A 314 -3.51 -23.03 -8.55
N ALA A 315 -4.01 -22.98 -9.79
CA ALA A 315 -3.28 -23.40 -10.98
C ALA A 315 -3.20 -22.28 -12.01
N VAL A 316 -1.98 -21.85 -12.37
CA VAL A 316 -1.73 -20.87 -13.42
C VAL A 316 -1.12 -21.59 -14.63
N ASN A 317 -1.96 -21.89 -15.63
CA ASN A 317 -1.57 -22.65 -16.81
C ASN A 317 -1.00 -21.81 -17.96
N ASP A 318 -1.03 -20.48 -17.84
CA ASP A 318 -0.46 -19.52 -18.77
C ASP A 318 0.44 -18.55 -18.00
N SER A 319 0.57 -17.33 -18.44
CA SER A 319 1.55 -16.35 -17.97
C SER A 319 0.94 -15.23 -17.14
N ILE A 320 1.79 -14.55 -16.37
CA ILE A 320 1.47 -13.38 -15.57
C ILE A 320 2.21 -12.17 -16.15
N PHE A 321 1.50 -11.05 -16.35
CA PHE A 321 2.04 -9.81 -16.90
C PHE A 321 1.80 -8.62 -15.96
N ALA A 322 2.85 -7.89 -15.68
CA ALA A 322 2.80 -6.66 -14.88
C ALA A 322 2.15 -5.47 -15.63
N GLY A 323 2.30 -5.45 -16.96
CA GLY A 323 1.76 -4.39 -17.83
C GLY A 323 0.33 -4.63 -18.28
N GLY A 324 -0.04 -4.02 -19.40
CA GLY A 324 -1.34 -4.18 -20.05
C GLY A 324 -1.31 -5.17 -21.22
N VAL A 325 -2.45 -5.37 -21.87
CA VAL A 325 -2.59 -6.24 -23.06
C VAL A 325 -2.82 -5.40 -24.30
N ARG A 326 -2.01 -5.61 -25.35
CA ARG A 326 -2.23 -5.11 -26.69
C ARG A 326 -2.62 -6.27 -27.60
N ARG A 327 -3.81 -6.18 -28.23
CA ARG A 327 -4.21 -7.15 -29.22
C ARG A 327 -3.61 -6.78 -30.58
N MET A 328 -2.92 -7.74 -31.25
CA MET A 328 -2.13 -7.50 -32.45
C MET A 328 -2.89 -7.76 -33.76
N ASP A 329 -3.89 -8.63 -33.73
CA ASP A 329 -4.64 -9.11 -34.90
C ASP A 329 -6.00 -8.41 -35.09
N SER A 330 -6.13 -7.16 -34.58
CA SER A 330 -7.36 -6.39 -34.75
C SER A 330 -7.57 -5.92 -36.19
N PHE A 331 -8.80 -6.00 -36.67
CA PHE A 331 -9.21 -5.57 -38.01
C PHE A 331 -8.76 -4.12 -38.29
N GLY A 332 -7.88 -3.93 -39.28
CA GLY A 332 -7.69 -2.65 -39.98
C GLY A 332 -6.63 -1.71 -39.46
N GLY A 333 -5.52 -2.15 -38.86
CA GLY A 333 -4.41 -1.24 -38.69
C GLY A 333 -3.52 -1.49 -37.49
N SER A 334 -2.50 -0.64 -37.32
CA SER A 334 -1.56 -0.67 -36.20
C SER A 334 -2.33 -0.64 -34.87
N GLY A 335 -2.20 -1.70 -34.09
CA GLY A 335 -2.90 -1.86 -32.82
C GLY A 335 -2.70 -0.69 -31.86
N GLY A 336 -3.57 -0.56 -30.90
CA GLY A 336 -3.54 0.49 -29.87
C GLY A 336 -2.28 0.51 -29.01
N SER A 337 -2.21 1.39 -28.04
CA SER A 337 -1.15 1.43 -27.04
C SER A 337 -1.66 1.03 -25.67
N VAL A 338 -0.80 0.35 -24.93
CA VAL A 338 -0.99 0.07 -23.52
C VAL A 338 0.20 0.64 -22.74
N GLU A 339 -0.09 1.28 -21.63
CA GLU A 339 0.94 1.87 -20.78
C GLU A 339 0.59 1.62 -19.32
N VAL A 340 1.56 1.14 -18.56
CA VAL A 340 1.54 1.06 -17.10
C VAL A 340 2.79 1.76 -16.63
N LYS A 341 2.66 2.77 -15.77
CA LYS A 341 3.83 3.53 -15.29
C LYS A 341 4.66 2.72 -14.32
N HIS A 342 4.00 2.10 -13.36
CA HIS A 342 4.65 1.31 -12.33
C HIS A 342 3.79 0.10 -11.98
N ALA A 343 4.43 -1.03 -11.72
CA ALA A 343 3.76 -2.25 -11.32
C ALA A 343 4.40 -2.88 -10.08
N THR A 344 3.58 -3.37 -9.17
CA THR A 344 3.98 -4.23 -8.07
C THR A 344 3.39 -5.61 -8.27
N VAL A 345 4.25 -6.63 -8.41
CA VAL A 345 3.84 -8.01 -8.65
C VAL A 345 4.35 -8.90 -7.52
N ARG A 346 3.45 -9.63 -6.86
CA ARG A 346 3.79 -10.64 -5.87
C ARG A 346 3.21 -11.99 -6.27
N VAL A 347 4.06 -13.00 -6.38
CA VAL A 347 3.67 -14.40 -6.65
C VAL A 347 4.22 -15.26 -5.53
N GLU A 348 3.35 -16.08 -4.91
CA GLU A 348 3.72 -16.86 -3.74
C GLU A 348 3.09 -18.25 -3.78
N ASP A 349 3.93 -19.27 -3.56
CA ASP A 349 3.59 -20.70 -3.51
C ASP A 349 2.86 -21.21 -4.77
N VAL A 350 3.31 -20.77 -5.95
CA VAL A 350 2.65 -21.06 -7.23
C VAL A 350 3.63 -21.60 -8.26
N ASN A 351 3.18 -22.63 -8.98
CA ASN A 351 3.82 -23.10 -10.22
C ASN A 351 3.12 -22.44 -11.42
N VAL A 352 3.79 -21.50 -12.07
CA VAL A 352 3.31 -20.81 -13.27
C VAL A 352 3.86 -21.54 -14.50
N LYS A 353 3.00 -22.19 -15.29
CA LYS A 353 3.44 -22.95 -16.47
C LYS A 353 4.00 -22.08 -17.60
N GLY A 354 3.61 -20.81 -17.66
CA GLY A 354 4.16 -19.77 -18.51
C GLY A 354 5.25 -18.98 -17.83
N GLY A 355 5.38 -17.72 -18.22
CA GLY A 355 6.31 -16.76 -17.63
C GLY A 355 5.67 -15.79 -16.65
N ILE A 356 6.52 -15.10 -15.89
CA ILE A 356 6.15 -13.97 -15.03
C ILE A 356 6.92 -12.75 -15.53
N TYR A 357 6.21 -11.80 -16.13
CA TYR A 357 6.80 -10.74 -16.93
C TYR A 357 6.60 -9.35 -16.36
N GLY A 358 7.67 -8.61 -16.17
CA GLY A 358 7.68 -7.15 -15.98
C GLY A 358 7.46 -6.40 -17.30
N THR A 359 6.50 -6.84 -18.11
CA THR A 359 6.22 -6.31 -19.46
C THR A 359 4.72 -6.22 -19.68
N SER A 360 4.35 -5.48 -20.73
CA SER A 360 3.01 -5.63 -21.33
C SER A 360 2.95 -6.90 -22.17
N ALA A 361 1.72 -7.38 -22.44
CA ALA A 361 1.43 -8.56 -23.24
C ALA A 361 0.97 -8.19 -24.65
N SER A 362 1.39 -8.94 -25.65
CA SER A 362 0.73 -9.04 -26.95
C SER A 362 -0.25 -10.22 -26.93
N LEU A 363 -1.48 -9.97 -27.39
CA LEU A 363 -2.49 -11.02 -27.56
C LEU A 363 -2.70 -11.29 -29.04
N LYS A 364 -2.56 -12.55 -29.42
CA LYS A 364 -2.88 -13.06 -30.75
C LYS A 364 -3.95 -14.15 -30.66
N MET A 365 -4.99 -14.07 -31.48
CA MET A 365 -5.94 -15.14 -31.62
C MET A 365 -5.42 -16.20 -32.60
N LEU A 366 -5.58 -17.45 -32.22
CA LEU A 366 -5.31 -18.59 -33.06
C LEU A 366 -6.63 -19.02 -33.72
N THR A 367 -6.67 -19.07 -35.05
CA THR A 367 -7.88 -19.40 -35.82
C THR A 367 -7.63 -20.59 -36.73
N GLU A 368 -8.69 -21.39 -36.96
CA GLU A 368 -8.75 -22.38 -38.03
C GLU A 368 -9.95 -22.12 -38.96
N LYS A 369 -9.81 -22.43 -40.21
CA LYS A 369 -10.90 -22.33 -41.19
C LYS A 369 -11.77 -23.58 -41.10
N VAL A 370 -13.03 -23.41 -40.80
CA VAL A 370 -14.02 -24.49 -40.68
C VAL A 370 -15.19 -24.24 -41.66
N GLN A 371 -15.75 -25.29 -42.20
CA GLN A 371 -16.95 -25.21 -43.03
C GLN A 371 -18.20 -25.26 -42.12
N VAL A 372 -18.99 -24.19 -42.14
CA VAL A 372 -20.27 -24.10 -41.43
C VAL A 372 -21.34 -23.70 -42.43
N ASP A 373 -22.33 -24.55 -42.65
CA ASP A 373 -23.42 -24.35 -43.63
C ASP A 373 -22.92 -24.09 -45.08
N GLY A 374 -21.84 -24.81 -45.48
CA GLY A 374 -21.25 -24.66 -46.81
C GLY A 374 -20.49 -23.36 -47.05
N LYS A 375 -20.22 -22.58 -46.01
CA LYS A 375 -19.39 -21.37 -46.06
C LYS A 375 -18.17 -21.55 -45.16
N GLU A 376 -17.03 -21.08 -45.68
CA GLU A 376 -15.81 -21.03 -44.89
C GLU A 376 -15.94 -19.95 -43.79
N LYS A 377 -15.78 -20.35 -42.56
CA LYS A 377 -15.77 -19.43 -41.39
C LYS A 377 -14.50 -19.67 -40.60
N GLU A 378 -13.97 -18.61 -40.00
CA GLU A 378 -12.90 -18.75 -39.02
C GLU A 378 -13.47 -19.15 -37.65
N LYS A 379 -12.93 -20.21 -37.12
CA LYS A 379 -13.17 -20.66 -35.72
C LYS A 379 -11.93 -20.38 -34.90
N ILE A 380 -12.12 -19.73 -33.77
CA ILE A 380 -11.00 -19.51 -32.86
C ILE A 380 -10.71 -20.80 -32.11
N THR A 381 -9.44 -21.19 -32.16
CA THR A 381 -8.94 -22.41 -31.52
C THR A 381 -8.16 -22.13 -30.26
N GLY A 382 -7.78 -20.88 -30.03
CA GLY A 382 -7.04 -20.50 -28.83
C GLY A 382 -6.58 -19.04 -28.80
N TRP A 383 -5.86 -18.72 -27.76
CA TRP A 383 -5.27 -17.41 -27.48
C TRP A 383 -3.80 -17.61 -27.17
N GLU A 384 -2.94 -16.76 -27.70
CA GLU A 384 -1.52 -16.76 -27.42
C GLU A 384 -1.16 -15.40 -26.79
N PHE A 385 -0.61 -15.44 -25.59
CA PHE A 385 -0.07 -14.26 -24.89
C PHE A 385 1.45 -14.35 -24.89
N LYS A 386 2.11 -13.28 -25.34
CA LYS A 386 3.58 -13.15 -25.35
C LYS A 386 3.97 -11.77 -24.84
N PRO A 387 5.19 -11.58 -24.34
CA PRO A 387 5.73 -10.24 -24.11
C PRO A 387 5.54 -9.34 -25.33
N LEU A 388 5.05 -8.11 -25.11
CA LEU A 388 4.80 -7.16 -26.19
C LEU A 388 6.12 -6.61 -26.71
N GLU A 389 6.33 -6.70 -28.01
CA GLU A 389 7.43 -6.07 -28.72
C GLU A 389 6.94 -4.84 -29.51
N ILE A 390 7.70 -3.75 -29.42
CA ILE A 390 7.49 -2.52 -30.18
C ILE A 390 8.79 -2.20 -30.88
N ASP A 391 8.77 -2.11 -32.20
CA ASP A 391 9.95 -1.85 -33.04
C ASP A 391 11.15 -2.81 -32.77
N GLY A 392 10.82 -4.07 -32.48
CA GLY A 392 11.79 -5.12 -32.21
C GLY A 392 12.34 -5.14 -30.77
N ALA A 393 11.86 -4.27 -29.88
CA ALA A 393 12.23 -4.27 -28.48
C ALA A 393 11.05 -4.68 -27.58
N VAL A 394 11.32 -5.44 -26.51
CA VAL A 394 10.31 -5.82 -25.53
C VAL A 394 9.87 -4.59 -24.75
N ALA A 395 8.56 -4.35 -24.68
CA ALA A 395 7.95 -3.26 -23.93
C ALA A 395 7.93 -3.58 -22.43
N THR A 396 9.02 -3.25 -21.72
CA THR A 396 9.16 -3.44 -20.28
C THR A 396 8.38 -2.37 -19.49
N VAL A 397 7.94 -2.75 -18.29
CA VAL A 397 7.29 -1.89 -17.31
C VAL A 397 8.20 -1.79 -16.10
N LEU A 398 8.32 -0.62 -15.49
CA LEU A 398 9.00 -0.49 -14.20
C LEU A 398 8.25 -1.34 -13.17
N THR A 399 8.91 -2.40 -12.70
CA THR A 399 8.25 -3.44 -11.91
C THR A 399 9.01 -3.75 -10.63
N ASP A 400 8.30 -3.70 -9.51
CA ASP A 400 8.74 -4.29 -8.25
C ASP A 400 8.13 -5.69 -8.12
N MET A 401 8.94 -6.71 -8.40
CA MET A 401 8.52 -8.11 -8.40
C MET A 401 9.00 -8.82 -7.14
N THR A 402 8.10 -9.56 -6.49
CA THR A 402 8.43 -10.43 -5.36
C THR A 402 7.97 -11.84 -5.66
N LEU A 403 8.90 -12.79 -5.63
CA LEU A 403 8.66 -14.22 -5.84
C LEU A 403 8.99 -15.00 -4.55
N VAL A 404 8.04 -15.80 -4.08
CA VAL A 404 8.16 -16.62 -2.88
C VAL A 404 7.80 -18.07 -3.23
N ASN A 405 8.76 -18.99 -3.22
CA ASN A 405 8.57 -20.40 -3.59
C ASN A 405 7.85 -20.57 -4.93
N VAL A 406 8.46 -20.09 -6.01
CA VAL A 406 7.84 -20.01 -7.34
C VAL A 406 8.63 -20.83 -8.36
N ILE A 407 7.91 -21.52 -9.23
CA ILE A 407 8.46 -22.10 -10.47
C ILE A 407 7.79 -21.39 -11.64
N ALA A 408 8.60 -20.91 -12.61
CA ALA A 408 8.10 -20.36 -13.85
C ALA A 408 9.04 -20.68 -15.03
N LYS A 409 8.49 -20.66 -16.25
CA LYS A 409 9.25 -20.93 -17.45
C LYS A 409 10.29 -19.86 -17.74
N GLU A 410 9.91 -18.60 -17.60
CA GLU A 410 10.79 -17.46 -17.83
C GLU A 410 10.30 -16.20 -17.10
N SER A 411 11.18 -15.21 -16.98
CA SER A 411 10.85 -13.87 -16.52
C SER A 411 11.61 -12.84 -17.34
N ILE A 412 10.98 -11.66 -17.56
CA ILE A 412 11.60 -10.52 -18.26
C ILE A 412 11.41 -9.30 -17.42
N LEU A 413 12.50 -8.61 -17.10
CA LEU A 413 12.51 -7.39 -16.30
C LEU A 413 13.37 -6.31 -16.98
N GLY A 414 12.85 -5.09 -17.04
CA GLY A 414 13.53 -3.93 -17.61
C GLY A 414 14.38 -3.17 -16.60
N GLU A 415 15.05 -2.15 -17.08
CA GLU A 415 15.92 -1.27 -16.28
C GLU A 415 15.18 -0.67 -15.09
N LYS A 416 15.89 -0.55 -13.96
CA LYS A 416 15.40 -0.03 -12.67
C LYS A 416 14.33 -0.87 -11.96
N SER A 417 13.90 -1.98 -12.55
CA SER A 417 13.03 -2.92 -11.85
C SER A 417 13.76 -3.63 -10.72
N THR A 418 12.98 -4.14 -9.75
CA THR A 418 13.49 -4.97 -8.65
C THR A 418 12.91 -6.38 -8.72
N LEU A 419 13.73 -7.38 -8.35
CA LEU A 419 13.30 -8.76 -8.15
C LEU A 419 13.66 -9.19 -6.73
N ASN A 420 12.67 -9.36 -5.89
CA ASN A 420 12.83 -9.86 -4.53
C ASN A 420 12.49 -11.35 -4.50
N VAL A 421 13.41 -12.15 -3.98
CA VAL A 421 13.33 -13.60 -3.94
C VAL A 421 13.31 -14.10 -2.50
N HIS A 422 12.35 -14.95 -2.18
CA HIS A 422 12.25 -15.61 -0.88
C HIS A 422 12.03 -17.11 -1.08
N GLY A 423 12.69 -17.92 -0.27
CA GLY A 423 12.61 -19.37 -0.36
C GLY A 423 13.19 -19.91 -1.68
N LYS A 424 12.53 -20.88 -2.31
CA LYS A 424 13.03 -21.51 -3.53
C LYS A 424 12.32 -20.98 -4.77
N VAL A 425 13.06 -20.30 -5.66
CA VAL A 425 12.55 -19.80 -6.93
C VAL A 425 13.31 -20.44 -8.09
N GLU A 426 12.59 -21.02 -9.03
CA GLU A 426 13.11 -21.63 -10.25
C GLU A 426 12.56 -20.93 -11.49
N LEU A 427 13.44 -20.35 -12.30
CA LEU A 427 13.11 -19.76 -13.59
C LEU A 427 13.91 -20.44 -14.70
N GLY A 428 13.25 -20.93 -15.73
CA GLY A 428 13.94 -21.53 -16.88
C GLY A 428 14.81 -20.50 -17.60
N GLU A 429 14.35 -19.25 -17.73
CA GLU A 429 15.13 -18.13 -18.25
C GLU A 429 14.79 -16.84 -17.50
N LEU A 430 15.80 -16.05 -17.18
CA LEU A 430 15.65 -14.66 -16.73
C LEU A 430 16.33 -13.72 -17.73
N LYS A 431 15.54 -12.86 -18.38
CA LYS A 431 16.04 -11.72 -19.17
C LYS A 431 15.94 -10.47 -18.32
N ALA A 432 17.08 -9.96 -17.89
CA ALA A 432 17.16 -8.83 -16.97
C ALA A 432 18.20 -7.81 -17.46
N LYS A 433 17.83 -6.54 -17.49
CA LYS A 433 18.73 -5.46 -17.85
C LYS A 433 18.63 -4.34 -16.83
N GLY A 434 19.73 -4.06 -16.11
CA GLY A 434 19.76 -3.04 -15.08
C GLY A 434 18.81 -3.32 -13.90
N VAL A 435 18.64 -4.60 -13.54
CA VAL A 435 17.71 -5.06 -12.51
C VAL A 435 18.46 -5.30 -11.21
N LYS A 436 17.88 -4.87 -10.10
CA LYS A 436 18.34 -5.25 -8.76
C LYS A 436 17.63 -6.52 -8.31
N ILE A 437 18.39 -7.59 -8.07
CA ILE A 437 17.91 -8.90 -7.64
C ILE A 437 18.32 -9.09 -6.18
N SER A 438 17.36 -9.23 -5.27
CA SER A 438 17.60 -9.33 -3.82
C SER A 438 17.07 -10.66 -3.29
N LEU A 439 17.90 -11.38 -2.54
CA LEU A 439 17.55 -12.65 -1.90
C LEU A 439 17.41 -12.41 -0.40
N PHE A 440 16.22 -12.65 0.12
CA PHE A 440 15.85 -12.47 1.53
C PHE A 440 15.51 -13.82 2.17
N ASP A 441 15.48 -13.89 3.48
CA ASP A 441 15.04 -15.08 4.19
C ASP A 441 13.65 -15.54 3.76
N ALA A 442 13.46 -16.86 3.74
CA ALA A 442 12.14 -17.44 3.52
C ALA A 442 11.20 -17.04 4.67
N PRO A 443 9.94 -16.66 4.41
CA PRO A 443 8.99 -16.37 5.47
C PRO A 443 8.81 -17.56 6.40
N ALA A 444 8.85 -17.35 7.71
CA ALA A 444 8.89 -18.39 8.76
C ALA A 444 7.72 -19.40 8.78
N ASN A 445 6.66 -19.19 7.98
CA ASN A 445 5.47 -20.04 7.92
C ASN A 445 4.96 -20.28 6.48
N THR A 446 5.84 -20.33 5.49
CA THR A 446 5.44 -20.65 4.11
C THR A 446 5.00 -22.12 4.02
N PRO A 447 3.77 -22.42 3.53
CA PRO A 447 3.37 -23.77 3.22
C PRO A 447 4.33 -24.35 2.17
N LYS A 448 4.83 -25.55 2.37
CA LYS A 448 5.70 -26.23 1.40
C LYS A 448 4.91 -26.48 0.12
N VAL A 449 5.33 -25.93 -0.99
CA VAL A 449 4.78 -26.28 -2.31
C VAL A 449 5.18 -27.71 -2.63
N GLN A 450 4.20 -28.59 -2.77
CA GLN A 450 4.40 -30.05 -2.99
C GLN A 450 5.07 -30.43 -4.33
N THR A 451 5.54 -29.47 -5.11
CA THR A 451 6.17 -29.70 -6.43
C THR A 451 7.67 -29.87 -6.37
N PHE A 452 8.31 -29.58 -5.23
CA PHE A 452 9.73 -29.86 -5.03
C PHE A 452 9.86 -31.29 -4.53
N ALA A 453 10.45 -32.16 -5.38
CA ALA A 453 10.77 -33.52 -4.96
C ALA A 453 11.80 -33.47 -3.81
N GLU A 454 11.47 -34.21 -2.74
CA GLU A 454 12.20 -34.46 -1.52
C GLU A 454 11.96 -33.49 -0.35
N ASP A 455 11.64 -34.12 0.80
CA ASP A 455 11.48 -33.53 2.14
C ASP A 455 12.82 -33.11 2.78
N VAL A 456 13.63 -32.33 2.06
CA VAL A 456 14.83 -31.73 2.66
C VAL A 456 14.39 -30.44 3.36
N PRO A 457 14.73 -30.23 4.64
CA PRO A 457 14.51 -28.94 5.29
C PRO A 457 15.22 -27.87 4.47
N GLN A 458 14.44 -26.95 3.87
CA GLN A 458 14.98 -25.86 3.09
C GLN A 458 15.55 -24.84 4.08
N THR A 459 16.85 -24.86 4.27
CA THR A 459 17.59 -23.79 4.93
C THR A 459 18.06 -22.82 3.84
N GLY A 460 17.67 -21.55 3.94
CA GLY A 460 18.12 -20.52 3.04
C GLY A 460 17.26 -20.29 1.79
N THR A 461 17.52 -19.20 1.09
CA THR A 461 16.85 -18.79 -0.14
C THR A 461 17.66 -19.18 -1.37
N GLN A 462 17.02 -19.74 -2.38
CA GLN A 462 17.66 -20.20 -3.62
C GLN A 462 16.97 -19.61 -4.86
N LEU A 463 17.76 -18.99 -5.72
CA LEU A 463 17.35 -18.59 -7.06
C LEU A 463 18.04 -19.49 -8.10
N ASN A 464 17.29 -20.38 -8.73
CA ASN A 464 17.79 -21.27 -9.75
C ASN A 464 17.33 -20.79 -11.13
N LEU A 465 18.29 -20.44 -11.98
CA LEU A 465 18.08 -19.93 -13.34
C LEU A 465 18.62 -20.95 -14.34
N GLY A 466 17.78 -21.38 -15.29
CA GLY A 466 18.24 -22.13 -16.43
C GLY A 466 19.18 -21.28 -17.32
N THR A 467 18.78 -20.03 -17.59
CA THR A 467 19.61 -19.06 -18.34
C THR A 467 19.42 -17.67 -17.74
N LEU A 468 20.52 -16.90 -17.61
CA LEU A 468 20.48 -15.45 -17.34
C LEU A 468 20.99 -14.72 -18.57
N THR A 469 20.20 -13.74 -19.05
CA THR A 469 20.56 -12.90 -20.22
C THR A 469 20.41 -11.43 -19.84
N GLY A 470 21.33 -10.58 -20.31
CA GLY A 470 21.36 -9.14 -20.12
C GLY A 470 22.57 -8.66 -19.33
N THR A 471 22.62 -7.37 -19.04
CA THR A 471 23.75 -6.68 -18.41
C THR A 471 23.26 -5.61 -17.44
N GLY A 472 24.17 -5.08 -16.61
CA GLY A 472 23.81 -4.05 -15.65
C GLY A 472 23.05 -4.57 -14.42
N ASN A 473 23.03 -5.90 -14.19
CA ASN A 473 22.29 -6.50 -13.10
C ASN A 473 23.14 -6.53 -11.81
N SER A 474 22.49 -6.34 -10.67
CA SER A 474 23.12 -6.44 -9.36
C SER A 474 22.42 -7.47 -8.49
N PHE A 475 23.16 -8.23 -7.71
CA PHE A 475 22.62 -9.14 -6.69
C PHE A 475 22.82 -8.58 -5.29
N TYR A 476 21.84 -8.76 -4.45
CA TYR A 476 21.90 -8.44 -3.03
C TYR A 476 21.52 -9.67 -2.21
N PHE A 477 22.44 -10.15 -1.38
CA PHE A 477 22.22 -11.27 -0.46
C PHE A 477 21.96 -10.72 0.95
N ALA A 478 20.73 -10.74 1.37
CA ALA A 478 20.33 -10.30 2.72
C ALA A 478 20.68 -11.33 3.80
N THR A 479 21.02 -12.57 3.40
CA THR A 479 21.33 -13.69 4.29
C THR A 479 22.50 -14.50 3.72
N SER A 480 23.35 -15.05 4.59
CA SER A 480 24.47 -15.91 4.23
C SER A 480 24.03 -17.29 3.68
N ASP A 481 22.79 -17.70 3.95
CA ASP A 481 22.25 -18.99 3.49
C ASP A 481 21.65 -18.92 2.07
N ALA A 482 21.73 -17.76 1.40
CA ALA A 482 21.18 -17.57 0.07
C ALA A 482 22.18 -18.04 -1.01
N SER A 483 21.66 -18.51 -2.16
CA SER A 483 22.46 -18.87 -3.31
C SER A 483 21.77 -18.60 -4.64
N VAL A 484 22.57 -18.32 -5.67
CA VAL A 484 22.12 -18.16 -7.06
C VAL A 484 22.81 -19.19 -7.93
N ASN A 485 22.03 -20.01 -8.60
CA ASN A 485 22.53 -21.01 -9.55
C ASN A 485 22.08 -20.65 -10.97
N ILE A 486 23.00 -20.33 -11.84
CA ILE A 486 22.78 -20.00 -13.25
C ILE A 486 23.35 -21.16 -14.09
N ALA A 487 22.51 -21.93 -14.73
CA ALA A 487 22.98 -23.06 -15.51
C ALA A 487 23.70 -22.63 -16.79
N LYS A 488 23.29 -21.45 -17.37
CA LYS A 488 23.88 -20.95 -18.61
C LYS A 488 23.93 -19.41 -18.65
N ASN A 489 25.08 -18.87 -19.09
CA ASN A 489 25.21 -17.47 -19.48
C ASN A 489 24.52 -17.23 -20.84
N GLY A 490 23.44 -16.47 -20.87
CA GLY A 490 22.65 -16.16 -22.07
C GLY A 490 23.29 -15.10 -22.97
N ASN A 491 24.33 -14.39 -22.50
CA ASN A 491 25.04 -13.37 -23.29
C ASN A 491 26.08 -13.99 -24.22
N GLU A 492 26.43 -15.26 -24.05
CA GLU A 492 27.33 -15.95 -24.96
C GLU A 492 26.81 -15.86 -26.40
N ASN A 493 27.67 -15.47 -27.35
CA ASN A 493 27.33 -15.26 -28.77
C ASN A 493 26.39 -14.08 -29.05
N THR A 494 26.23 -13.13 -28.14
CA THR A 494 25.52 -11.87 -28.34
C THR A 494 26.50 -10.70 -28.44
N PRO A 495 26.09 -9.49 -28.84
CA PRO A 495 26.92 -8.29 -28.77
C PRO A 495 27.37 -7.92 -27.33
N ASP A 496 26.76 -8.51 -26.35
CA ASP A 496 27.05 -8.29 -24.93
C ASP A 496 27.93 -9.38 -24.29
N ALA A 497 28.52 -10.28 -25.10
CA ALA A 497 29.33 -11.41 -24.61
C ALA A 497 30.56 -11.00 -23.76
N ASP A 498 31.11 -9.82 -24.06
CA ASP A 498 32.29 -9.27 -23.36
C ASP A 498 31.92 -8.44 -22.13
N LYS A 499 30.61 -8.18 -21.90
CA LYS A 499 30.12 -7.45 -20.73
C LYS A 499 29.90 -8.39 -19.56
N PRO A 500 30.03 -7.91 -18.30
CA PRO A 500 29.76 -8.73 -17.15
C PRO A 500 28.29 -9.19 -17.15
N LEU A 501 28.07 -10.43 -16.79
CA LEU A 501 26.72 -11.00 -16.59
C LEU A 501 26.09 -10.36 -15.35
N ILE A 502 26.90 -10.09 -14.35
CA ILE A 502 26.56 -9.49 -13.06
C ILE A 502 27.55 -8.34 -12.82
N ASP A 503 27.05 -7.13 -12.70
CA ASP A 503 27.89 -5.95 -12.50
C ASP A 503 28.36 -5.85 -11.04
N SER A 504 27.49 -6.19 -10.10
CA SER A 504 27.85 -6.15 -8.69
C SER A 504 27.11 -7.17 -7.84
N ILE A 505 27.77 -7.60 -6.76
CA ILE A 505 27.21 -8.45 -5.72
C ILE A 505 27.40 -7.76 -4.37
N THR A 506 26.31 -7.56 -3.64
CA THR A 506 26.34 -7.04 -2.27
C THR A 506 25.82 -8.13 -1.35
N GLY A 507 26.54 -8.41 -0.28
CA GLY A 507 26.13 -9.33 0.79
C GLY A 507 25.95 -8.61 2.11
N SER A 508 25.07 -9.13 2.95
CA SER A 508 24.94 -8.77 4.36
C SER A 508 25.60 -9.87 5.21
N GLY A 509 26.57 -9.53 6.00
CA GLY A 509 27.27 -10.50 6.83
C GLY A 509 28.32 -9.87 7.74
N SER A 510 28.91 -10.67 8.62
CA SER A 510 30.00 -10.20 9.48
C SER A 510 31.30 -10.09 8.67
N VAL A 511 32.02 -9.00 8.82
CA VAL A 511 33.38 -8.88 8.28
C VAL A 511 34.34 -9.47 9.32
N ASN A 512 35.10 -10.48 8.90
CA ASN A 512 36.11 -11.11 9.73
C ASN A 512 37.51 -10.53 9.47
N ASP A 513 38.52 -11.01 10.19
CA ASP A 513 39.91 -10.59 9.97
C ASP A 513 40.44 -10.97 8.55
N ASP A 514 39.87 -12.04 7.94
CA ASP A 514 40.17 -12.46 6.56
C ASP A 514 39.17 -11.83 5.58
N VAL A 515 39.33 -10.55 5.39
CA VAL A 515 38.47 -9.72 4.51
C VAL A 515 38.39 -10.23 3.05
N ALA A 516 39.49 -10.75 2.53
CA ALA A 516 39.52 -11.33 1.20
C ALA A 516 38.79 -12.70 1.16
N GLY A 517 38.88 -13.46 2.24
CA GLY A 517 38.11 -14.69 2.43
C GLY A 517 36.61 -14.43 2.44
N ASP A 518 36.15 -13.46 3.18
CA ASP A 518 34.72 -13.07 3.27
C ASP A 518 34.16 -12.64 1.91
N LEU A 519 34.90 -11.86 1.13
CA LEU A 519 34.49 -11.48 -0.24
C LEU A 519 34.51 -12.67 -1.21
N ASN A 520 35.42 -13.61 -1.06
CA ASN A 520 35.43 -14.85 -1.86
C ASN A 520 34.25 -15.76 -1.46
N GLU A 521 33.88 -15.83 -0.19
CA GLU A 521 32.68 -16.53 0.26
C GLU A 521 31.42 -15.93 -0.38
N LEU A 522 31.27 -14.59 -0.34
CA LEU A 522 30.18 -13.87 -1.03
C LEU A 522 30.15 -14.22 -2.53
N ALA A 523 31.30 -14.18 -3.20
CA ALA A 523 31.38 -14.57 -4.60
C ALA A 523 30.95 -16.03 -4.84
N SER A 524 31.22 -16.94 -3.91
CA SER A 524 30.88 -18.35 -3.99
C SER A 524 29.38 -18.64 -3.91
N MET A 525 28.58 -17.69 -3.42
CA MET A 525 27.11 -17.77 -3.40
C MET A 525 26.52 -17.75 -4.81
N VAL A 526 27.30 -17.40 -5.84
CA VAL A 526 26.88 -17.42 -7.24
C VAL A 526 27.61 -18.53 -8.00
N THR A 527 26.83 -19.38 -8.67
CA THR A 527 27.32 -20.46 -9.51
C THR A 527 26.86 -20.23 -10.95
N VAL A 528 27.77 -20.35 -11.93
CA VAL A 528 27.47 -20.26 -13.35
C VAL A 528 28.05 -21.49 -14.05
N GLY A 529 27.22 -22.27 -14.78
CA GLY A 529 27.65 -23.47 -15.49
C GLY A 529 28.23 -24.55 -14.58
N GLY A 530 27.82 -24.59 -13.31
CA GLY A 530 28.34 -25.52 -12.30
C GLY A 530 29.64 -25.12 -11.62
N THR A 531 30.19 -23.97 -11.96
CA THR A 531 31.40 -23.40 -11.31
C THR A 531 30.97 -22.19 -10.46
N SER A 532 31.49 -22.04 -9.25
CA SER A 532 31.18 -20.96 -8.33
C SER A 532 32.36 -20.02 -8.06
N GLY A 533 32.08 -18.85 -7.60
CA GLY A 533 33.03 -17.89 -7.12
C GLY A 533 33.70 -17.03 -8.22
N ALA A 534 34.86 -16.48 -7.91
CA ALA A 534 35.53 -15.49 -8.74
C ALA A 534 35.85 -15.94 -10.18
N GLU A 535 36.02 -17.22 -10.44
CA GLU A 535 36.34 -17.73 -11.76
C GLU A 535 35.27 -17.45 -12.82
N VAL A 536 33.99 -17.38 -12.40
CA VAL A 536 32.84 -17.14 -13.29
C VAL A 536 32.32 -15.71 -13.23
N LEU A 537 32.74 -14.93 -12.23
CA LEU A 537 32.38 -13.53 -12.02
C LEU A 537 33.53 -12.63 -12.53
N LYS A 538 33.39 -12.15 -13.77
CA LYS A 538 34.41 -11.27 -14.38
C LYS A 538 33.92 -9.84 -14.44
N ASN A 539 34.79 -8.89 -14.09
CA ASN A 539 34.46 -7.47 -14.01
C ASN A 539 33.25 -7.19 -13.09
N THR A 540 33.19 -7.88 -11.94
CA THR A 540 32.09 -7.80 -10.98
C THR A 540 32.60 -7.11 -9.70
N ASP A 541 31.89 -6.07 -9.26
CA ASP A 541 32.16 -5.41 -7.99
C ASP A 541 31.54 -6.21 -6.84
N LEU A 542 32.32 -6.46 -5.80
CA LEU A 542 31.88 -7.12 -4.58
C LEU A 542 31.80 -6.11 -3.45
N LYS A 543 30.73 -6.22 -2.65
CA LYS A 543 30.57 -5.43 -1.44
C LYS A 543 29.99 -6.31 -0.34
N LEU A 544 30.61 -6.35 0.80
CA LEU A 544 30.09 -6.95 2.00
C LEU A 544 29.71 -5.84 2.99
N GLU A 545 28.41 -5.72 3.26
CA GLU A 545 27.90 -4.85 4.30
C GLU A 545 27.86 -5.64 5.59
N SER A 546 28.45 -5.12 6.67
CA SER A 546 28.46 -5.80 7.98
C SER A 546 27.10 -5.78 8.67
N GLY A 547 26.03 -5.78 7.89
CA GLY A 547 24.64 -5.83 8.33
C GLY A 547 24.27 -4.55 9.08
N ASP A 548 24.23 -4.65 10.34
CA ASP A 548 23.88 -3.68 11.37
C ASP A 548 25.10 -3.13 12.13
N VAL A 549 26.31 -3.54 11.76
CA VAL A 549 27.57 -2.93 12.19
C VAL A 549 28.03 -1.98 11.10
N PHE A 550 28.63 -0.86 11.46
CA PHE A 550 28.87 0.29 10.60
C PHE A 550 30.10 0.14 9.69
N GLY A 551 30.40 -1.07 9.25
CA GLY A 551 31.50 -1.34 8.33
C GLY A 551 31.04 -1.89 6.99
N GLU A 552 31.80 -1.65 5.97
CA GLU A 552 31.65 -2.31 4.67
C GLU A 552 33.00 -2.68 4.11
N THR A 553 33.04 -3.79 3.41
CA THR A 553 34.23 -4.23 2.68
C THR A 553 33.90 -4.33 1.21
N THR A 554 34.74 -3.78 0.36
CA THR A 554 34.60 -3.80 -1.09
C THR A 554 35.82 -4.45 -1.75
N GLY A 555 35.62 -5.03 -2.92
CA GLY A 555 36.64 -5.56 -3.78
C GLY A 555 36.09 -5.72 -5.19
N THR A 556 36.94 -5.93 -6.18
CA THR A 556 36.56 -6.13 -7.58
C THR A 556 37.14 -7.42 -8.09
N ILE A 557 36.32 -8.25 -8.72
CA ILE A 557 36.81 -9.40 -9.50
C ILE A 557 37.15 -8.88 -10.89
N ASN A 558 38.42 -8.94 -11.26
CA ASN A 558 38.87 -8.47 -12.55
C ASN A 558 38.49 -9.42 -13.71
N LYS A 559 38.84 -9.07 -14.94
CA LYS A 559 38.52 -9.85 -16.14
C LYS A 559 39.19 -11.23 -16.18
N GLU A 560 40.25 -11.44 -15.39
CA GLU A 560 40.91 -12.75 -15.22
C GLU A 560 40.25 -13.61 -14.13
N GLY A 561 39.22 -13.11 -13.42
CA GLY A 561 38.57 -13.83 -12.34
C GLY A 561 39.34 -13.74 -11.01
N LYS A 562 40.13 -12.73 -10.81
CA LYS A 562 40.95 -12.53 -9.61
C LYS A 562 40.41 -11.37 -8.78
N LEU A 563 40.27 -11.56 -7.47
CA LEU A 563 39.89 -10.52 -6.54
C LEU A 563 41.04 -9.51 -6.34
N GLU A 564 40.75 -8.24 -6.50
CA GLU A 564 41.69 -7.11 -6.32
C GLU A 564 40.97 -5.92 -5.67
N ASP A 565 41.72 -4.88 -5.32
CA ASP A 565 41.24 -3.61 -4.74
C ASP A 565 40.40 -3.77 -3.45
N VAL A 566 40.75 -4.76 -2.62
CA VAL A 566 40.06 -5.01 -1.34
C VAL A 566 40.27 -3.85 -0.37
N LYS A 567 39.13 -3.28 0.11
CA LYS A 567 39.13 -2.13 1.03
C LYS A 567 38.03 -2.29 2.05
N THR A 568 38.29 -1.83 3.29
CA THR A 568 37.28 -1.71 4.32
C THR A 568 37.03 -0.22 4.61
N SER A 569 35.77 0.17 4.74
CA SER A 569 35.32 1.54 4.97
C SER A 569 34.07 1.58 5.83
N VAL A 570 33.67 2.77 6.27
CA VAL A 570 32.39 2.97 6.97
C VAL A 570 31.23 2.82 6.00
N ASN A 571 30.25 2.01 6.38
CA ASN A 571 29.00 1.90 5.65
C ASN A 571 28.07 3.08 5.99
N MET A 572 28.14 4.13 5.19
CA MET A 572 27.32 5.32 5.40
C MET A 572 25.82 5.04 5.32
N ASN A 573 25.37 3.97 4.65
CA ASN A 573 23.95 3.62 4.63
C ASN A 573 23.49 3.10 6.00
N ASN A 574 24.31 2.28 6.67
CA ASN A 574 24.00 1.80 8.01
C ASN A 574 24.05 2.92 9.05
N VAL A 575 24.99 3.89 8.89
CA VAL A 575 25.01 5.09 9.72
C VAL A 575 23.72 5.89 9.59
N ARG A 576 23.26 6.13 8.36
CA ARG A 576 21.98 6.83 8.12
C ARG A 576 20.76 6.08 8.67
N ILE A 577 20.77 4.73 8.61
CA ILE A 577 19.71 3.91 9.23
C ILE A 577 19.71 4.06 10.75
N ALA A 578 20.89 4.11 11.39
CA ALA A 578 21.00 4.35 12.81
C ALA A 578 20.50 5.76 13.20
N GLU A 579 20.84 6.78 12.44
CA GLU A 579 20.31 8.14 12.62
C GLU A 579 18.78 8.18 12.46
N PHE A 580 18.25 7.50 11.45
CA PHE A 580 16.80 7.40 11.23
C PHE A 580 16.10 6.72 12.41
N ALA A 581 16.65 5.61 12.91
CA ALA A 581 16.10 4.88 14.03
C ALA A 581 16.08 5.74 15.34
N MET A 582 17.11 6.53 15.57
CA MET A 582 17.16 7.48 16.69
C MET A 582 16.16 8.63 16.55
N ARG A 583 16.02 9.18 15.36
CA ARG A 583 15.11 10.32 15.10
C ARG A 583 13.64 9.97 15.27
N THR A 584 13.25 8.74 15.05
CA THR A 584 11.85 8.29 15.14
C THR A 584 11.25 8.49 16.53
N PRO A 585 11.78 7.92 17.64
CA PRO A 585 11.26 8.19 18.98
C PRO A 585 11.41 9.65 19.41
N MET A 586 12.45 10.36 18.96
CA MET A 586 12.63 11.80 19.22
C MET A 586 11.45 12.61 18.67
N GLN A 587 10.99 12.32 17.45
CA GLN A 587 9.85 13.04 16.86
C GLN A 587 8.54 12.68 17.57
N ILE A 588 8.33 11.44 17.96
CA ILE A 588 7.15 11.03 18.74
C ILE A 588 7.13 11.74 20.09
N ALA A 589 8.27 11.83 20.79
CA ALA A 589 8.38 12.59 22.03
C ALA A 589 8.02 14.07 21.82
N ARG A 590 8.46 14.68 20.72
CA ARG A 590 8.11 16.06 20.34
C ARG A 590 6.62 16.23 20.02
N ILE A 591 5.98 15.25 19.34
CA ILE A 591 4.54 15.24 19.07
C ILE A 591 3.76 15.13 20.38
N GLU A 592 4.17 14.24 21.28
CA GLU A 592 3.47 13.99 22.53
C GLU A 592 3.61 15.15 23.53
N SER A 593 4.79 15.77 23.61
CA SER A 593 5.07 16.83 24.58
C SER A 593 4.57 18.21 24.18
N ASN A 594 4.32 18.50 22.90
CA ASN A 594 3.88 19.80 22.41
C ASN A 594 2.37 20.04 22.59
N ASP A 595 1.90 20.04 23.85
CA ASP A 595 0.46 19.99 24.17
C ASP A 595 -0.07 21.21 24.91
N LEU A 596 0.77 21.96 25.66
CA LEU A 596 0.26 22.92 26.62
C LEU A 596 -0.57 24.03 25.99
N ARG A 597 -0.05 24.67 24.96
CA ARG A 597 -0.70 25.80 24.30
C ARG A 597 -1.90 25.42 23.42
N LYS A 598 -1.97 24.16 23.01
CA LYS A 598 -2.91 23.68 22.01
C LYS A 598 -4.13 23.00 22.60
N ARG A 599 -4.04 22.63 23.89
CA ARG A 599 -4.98 21.68 24.48
C ARG A 599 -6.37 22.21 24.71
N LEU A 600 -6.51 23.50 25.03
CA LEU A 600 -7.73 23.99 25.65
C LEU A 600 -8.37 25.15 24.92
N GLY A 601 -7.80 25.69 23.84
CA GLY A 601 -8.25 26.92 23.28
C GLY A 601 -8.33 28.00 24.40
N ASP A 602 -9.25 28.89 24.33
CA ASP A 602 -9.47 29.81 25.46
C ASP A 602 -10.49 29.20 26.44
N ILE A 603 -10.05 28.29 27.32
CA ILE A 603 -10.90 27.72 28.38
C ILE A 603 -11.53 28.75 29.32
N ARG A 604 -10.95 29.96 29.38
CA ARG A 604 -11.49 31.07 30.14
C ARG A 604 -12.88 31.50 29.70
N SER A 605 -13.24 31.25 28.44
CA SER A 605 -14.53 31.60 27.86
C SER A 605 -15.64 30.55 28.11
N SER A 606 -15.31 29.40 28.71
CA SER A 606 -16.27 28.30 28.92
C SER A 606 -16.88 28.33 30.32
N GLU A 607 -18.21 28.52 30.40
CA GLU A 607 -18.96 28.35 31.64
C GLU A 607 -19.05 26.86 32.03
N GLY A 608 -18.92 26.53 33.33
CA GLY A 608 -19.05 25.19 33.89
C GLY A 608 -17.84 24.72 34.71
N ALA A 609 -18.10 23.98 35.75
CA ALA A 609 -17.06 23.52 36.68
C ALA A 609 -16.26 22.33 36.17
N THR A 610 -16.91 21.41 35.50
CA THR A 610 -16.32 20.17 34.94
C THR A 610 -16.53 20.13 33.45
N GLY A 611 -15.58 19.62 32.68
CA GLY A 611 -15.72 19.48 31.24
C GLY A 611 -15.00 18.27 30.71
N VAL A 612 -15.46 17.80 29.57
CA VAL A 612 -14.80 16.80 28.75
C VAL A 612 -14.37 17.40 27.43
N TRP A 613 -13.29 16.93 26.87
CA TRP A 613 -12.79 17.44 25.60
C TRP A 613 -12.18 16.33 24.75
N ALA A 614 -12.17 16.55 23.46
CA ALA A 614 -11.48 15.72 22.49
C ALA A 614 -10.74 16.59 21.48
N ARG A 615 -9.60 16.12 21.02
CA ARG A 615 -8.73 16.79 20.05
C ARG A 615 -8.17 15.79 19.06
N TYR A 616 -8.04 16.23 17.83
CA TYR A 616 -7.29 15.57 16.79
C TYR A 616 -6.19 16.50 16.28
N ASP A 617 -4.99 15.95 16.12
CA ASP A 617 -3.86 16.59 15.47
C ASP A 617 -3.40 15.70 14.30
N GLY A 618 -3.13 16.28 13.15
CA GLY A 618 -2.48 15.64 12.04
C GLY A 618 -1.37 16.54 11.51
N GLY A 619 -0.24 15.97 11.12
CA GLY A 619 0.90 16.75 10.71
C GLY A 619 1.98 15.97 10.00
N ARG A 620 3.04 16.68 9.63
CA ARG A 620 4.21 16.14 9.01
C ARG A 620 5.47 16.83 9.52
N PHE A 621 6.46 16.04 9.87
CA PHE A 621 7.84 16.47 10.09
C PHE A 621 8.69 16.08 8.88
N SER A 622 9.60 16.95 8.48
CA SER A 622 10.62 16.61 7.48
C SER A 622 11.93 17.35 7.72
N GLY A 623 13.04 16.73 7.34
CA GLY A 623 14.36 17.32 7.40
C GLY A 623 15.44 16.33 6.94
N GLY A 624 16.36 16.78 6.08
CA GLY A 624 17.33 15.88 5.47
C GLY A 624 16.64 14.77 4.67
N GLU A 625 16.91 13.52 5.04
CA GLU A 625 16.28 12.33 4.43
C GLU A 625 15.11 11.77 5.27
N PHE A 626 14.76 12.41 6.38
CA PHE A 626 13.71 11.96 7.30
C PHE A 626 12.38 12.63 6.98
N GLU A 627 11.32 11.86 6.88
CA GLU A 627 9.93 12.33 6.83
C GLU A 627 9.08 11.48 7.79
N ASN A 628 8.24 12.12 8.60
CA ASN A 628 7.30 11.44 9.49
C ASN A 628 5.92 12.11 9.40
N LYS A 629 4.93 11.35 9.00
CA LYS A 629 3.52 11.75 9.03
C LYS A 629 2.87 11.19 10.28
N PHE A 630 2.12 12.01 10.99
CA PHE A 630 1.48 11.57 12.21
C PHE A 630 0.01 11.94 12.29
N ASN A 631 -0.70 11.16 13.10
CA ASN A 631 -2.07 11.39 13.51
C ASN A 631 -2.17 11.15 15.01
N LYS A 632 -2.77 12.09 15.74
CA LYS A 632 -2.95 12.00 17.18
C LYS A 632 -4.39 12.27 17.56
N VAL A 633 -4.96 11.40 18.37
CA VAL A 633 -6.25 11.62 19.03
C VAL A 633 -6.02 11.73 20.52
N GLN A 634 -6.58 12.75 21.13
CA GLN A 634 -6.49 12.96 22.56
C GLN A 634 -7.88 13.25 23.13
N VAL A 635 -8.18 12.62 24.27
CA VAL A 635 -9.42 12.87 25.02
C VAL A 635 -9.09 13.15 26.47
N GLY A 636 -9.85 14.01 27.12
CA GLY A 636 -9.60 14.34 28.49
C GLY A 636 -10.80 14.92 29.21
N ALA A 637 -10.64 15.05 30.50
CA ALA A 637 -11.60 15.69 31.38
C ALA A 637 -10.90 16.58 32.40
N ASP A 638 -11.51 17.66 32.75
CA ASP A 638 -11.02 18.59 33.78
C ASP A 638 -12.14 19.08 34.70
N THR A 639 -11.76 19.51 35.88
CA THR A 639 -12.67 20.10 36.83
C THR A 639 -12.05 21.34 37.48
N ALA A 640 -12.87 22.35 37.71
CA ALA A 640 -12.46 23.57 38.44
C ALA A 640 -12.23 23.22 39.92
N LEU A 641 -11.17 23.77 40.48
CA LEU A 641 -10.93 23.73 41.91
C LEU A 641 -11.55 24.99 42.55
N ALA A 642 -12.07 24.84 43.78
CA ALA A 642 -12.76 25.88 44.50
C ALA A 642 -11.90 27.12 44.82
N ALA A 643 -10.59 27.02 44.70
CA ALA A 643 -9.63 28.06 44.96
C ALA A 643 -9.04 28.65 43.66
N TYR A 644 -9.27 29.95 43.41
CA TYR A 644 -8.44 30.77 42.52
C TYR A 644 -8.44 30.41 41.02
N GLY A 645 -9.57 30.06 40.45
CA GLY A 645 -9.65 29.81 38.98
C GLY A 645 -8.80 28.65 38.47
N SER A 646 -8.39 27.75 39.38
CA SER A 646 -7.55 26.60 39.06
C SER A 646 -8.37 25.44 38.50
N ARG A 647 -7.77 24.65 37.61
CA ARG A 647 -8.34 23.41 37.10
C ARG A 647 -7.36 22.27 37.22
N LEU A 648 -7.86 21.07 37.46
CA LEU A 648 -7.12 19.81 37.35
C LEU A 648 -7.80 18.92 36.32
N GLY A 649 -7.02 18.18 35.58
CA GLY A 649 -7.53 17.26 34.60
C GLY A 649 -6.63 16.09 34.32
N LEU A 650 -7.21 15.13 33.63
CA LEU A 650 -6.55 13.94 33.11
C LEU A 650 -6.83 13.83 31.61
N SER A 651 -5.87 13.28 30.87
CA SER A 651 -6.07 13.01 29.46
C SER A 651 -5.37 11.71 29.04
N PHE A 652 -5.94 11.11 28.02
CA PHE A 652 -5.37 9.95 27.31
C PHE A 652 -5.12 10.38 25.86
N SER A 653 -3.98 9.97 25.29
CA SER A 653 -3.69 10.13 23.88
C SER A 653 -3.27 8.84 23.22
N TYR A 654 -3.58 8.75 21.93
CA TYR A 654 -3.07 7.78 20.99
C TYR A 654 -2.48 8.52 19.80
N THR A 655 -1.23 8.23 19.51
CA THR A 655 -0.49 8.82 18.38
C THR A 655 -0.01 7.71 17.47
N GLN A 656 -0.22 7.89 16.19
CA GLN A 656 0.35 7.05 15.14
C GLN A 656 1.31 7.87 14.30
N GLY A 657 2.52 7.38 14.11
CA GLY A 657 3.54 7.96 13.24
C GLY A 657 3.90 6.99 12.12
N ASP A 658 4.18 7.52 10.95
CA ASP A 658 4.61 6.80 9.76
C ASP A 658 5.83 7.53 9.21
N ALA A 659 7.02 7.03 9.56
CA ALA A 659 8.29 7.61 9.19
C ALA A 659 8.90 6.84 8.00
N ASP A 660 9.35 7.60 7.01
CA ASP A 660 10.05 7.08 5.83
C ASP A 660 11.40 7.79 5.66
N MET A 661 12.39 7.07 5.15
CA MET A 661 13.67 7.65 4.75
C MET A 661 13.63 7.97 3.25
N SER A 662 13.67 9.27 2.90
CA SER A 662 13.77 9.70 1.51
C SER A 662 15.16 9.38 0.96
N GLY A 663 15.23 8.89 -0.29
CA GLY A 663 16.50 8.51 -0.92
C GLY A 663 16.97 7.07 -0.66
N MET A 664 16.42 6.36 0.33
CA MET A 664 16.62 4.93 0.55
C MET A 664 15.30 4.18 0.64
N SER A 665 14.85 3.58 -0.46
CA SER A 665 13.62 2.78 -0.47
C SER A 665 13.72 1.55 0.44
N GLY A 666 12.62 1.22 1.12
CA GLY A 666 12.52 0.05 1.99
C GLY A 666 13.02 0.25 3.42
N ILE A 667 13.21 1.51 3.83
CA ILE A 667 13.47 1.88 5.22
C ILE A 667 12.32 2.71 5.72
N SER A 668 11.62 2.23 6.73
CA SER A 668 10.48 2.89 7.35
C SER A 668 10.35 2.51 8.83
N ALA A 669 9.67 3.35 9.59
CA ALA A 669 9.30 3.05 10.97
C ALA A 669 7.85 3.45 11.22
N ASP A 670 7.03 2.47 11.55
CA ASP A 670 5.66 2.70 12.01
C ASP A 670 5.66 2.77 13.53
N THR A 671 5.04 3.80 14.10
CA THR A 671 5.01 4.01 15.55
C THR A 671 3.59 4.13 16.06
N ASP A 672 3.32 3.46 17.19
CA ASP A 672 2.08 3.59 17.95
C ASP A 672 2.42 4.06 19.37
N ALA A 673 2.02 5.26 19.76
CA ALA A 673 2.26 5.77 21.11
C ALA A 673 0.96 5.95 21.89
N TYR A 674 0.97 5.51 23.13
CA TYR A 674 -0.14 5.63 24.08
C TYR A 674 0.34 6.40 25.29
N SER A 675 -0.38 7.44 25.71
CA SER A 675 0.01 8.17 26.91
C SER A 675 -1.16 8.58 27.79
N LEU A 676 -0.86 8.69 29.07
CA LEU A 676 -1.71 9.28 30.09
C LEU A 676 -1.04 10.54 30.64
N ALA A 677 -1.80 11.62 30.77
CA ALA A 677 -1.30 12.84 31.38
C ALA A 677 -2.23 13.36 32.47
N ALA A 678 -1.64 13.87 33.52
CA ALA A 678 -2.31 14.68 34.52
C ALA A 678 -1.86 16.14 34.35
N TYR A 679 -2.77 17.08 34.47
CA TYR A 679 -2.46 18.49 34.29
C TYR A 679 -3.17 19.40 35.28
N GLY A 680 -2.49 20.45 35.62
CA GLY A 680 -3.00 21.55 36.44
C GLY A 680 -2.86 22.86 35.71
N MET A 681 -3.89 23.74 35.85
CA MET A 681 -3.92 25.08 35.28
C MET A 681 -4.35 26.06 36.34
N TRP A 682 -3.78 27.23 36.26
CA TRP A 682 -4.12 28.34 37.14
C TRP A 682 -4.26 29.63 36.34
N PHE A 683 -5.30 30.41 36.63
CA PHE A 683 -5.56 31.71 36.04
C PHE A 683 -5.66 32.79 37.14
N GLY A 684 -4.73 33.72 37.12
CA GLY A 684 -4.71 34.88 38.05
C GLY A 684 -5.69 35.96 37.62
N GLU A 685 -6.15 36.73 38.59
CA GLU A 685 -7.09 37.83 38.40
C GLU A 685 -6.59 38.98 37.49
N ALA A 686 -5.27 39.16 37.41
CA ALA A 686 -4.65 40.19 36.59
C ALA A 686 -4.17 39.67 35.22
N GLY A 687 -4.67 38.50 34.76
CA GLY A 687 -4.36 37.95 33.47
C GLY A 687 -3.18 36.97 33.45
N GLN A 688 -2.55 36.69 34.58
CA GLN A 688 -1.50 35.66 34.66
C GLN A 688 -2.12 34.30 34.42
N PHE A 689 -1.33 33.36 33.85
CA PHE A 689 -1.67 31.95 33.81
C PHE A 689 -0.43 31.10 34.02
N ALA A 690 -0.63 29.91 34.55
CA ALA A 690 0.40 28.90 34.69
C ALA A 690 -0.21 27.53 34.46
N ASP A 691 0.52 26.68 33.73
CA ASP A 691 0.11 25.32 33.40
C ASP A 691 1.25 24.37 33.70
N VAL A 692 0.90 23.18 34.22
CA VAL A 692 1.84 22.08 34.43
C VAL A 692 1.21 20.78 33.93
N ILE A 693 1.97 19.99 33.18
CA ILE A 693 1.58 18.66 32.73
C ILE A 693 2.65 17.66 33.09
N GLY A 694 2.24 16.57 33.73
CA GLY A 694 3.03 15.33 33.85
C GLY A 694 2.42 14.26 32.95
N ARG A 695 3.25 13.55 32.19
CA ARG A 695 2.83 12.53 31.25
C ARG A 695 3.67 11.28 31.41
N VAL A 696 3.04 10.12 31.26
CA VAL A 696 3.67 8.82 31.10
C VAL A 696 3.07 8.13 29.90
N GLY A 697 3.88 7.49 29.07
CA GLY A 697 3.43 6.82 27.85
C GLY A 697 4.37 5.72 27.42
N THR A 698 3.94 4.95 26.45
CA THR A 698 4.74 3.94 25.74
C THR A 698 4.76 4.25 24.26
N VAL A 699 5.89 4.02 23.63
CA VAL A 699 6.10 4.14 22.20
C VAL A 699 6.47 2.75 21.68
N ASP A 700 5.64 2.16 20.86
CA ASP A 700 5.87 0.90 20.15
C ASP A 700 6.31 1.24 18.72
N THR A 701 7.48 0.75 18.31
CA THR A 701 8.10 1.05 17.01
C THR A 701 8.35 -0.22 16.23
N ASP A 702 7.75 -0.30 15.05
CA ASP A 702 8.03 -1.30 14.02
C ASP A 702 9.04 -0.73 13.02
N LEU A 703 10.31 -1.02 13.19
CA LEU A 703 11.39 -0.60 12.28
C LEU A 703 11.60 -1.63 11.18
N ALA A 704 11.48 -1.23 9.94
CA ALA A 704 11.79 -2.02 8.76
C ALA A 704 12.98 -1.42 8.00
N THR A 705 13.96 -2.25 7.72
CA THR A 705 15.10 -1.94 6.87
C THR A 705 15.16 -2.91 5.69
N ARG A 706 16.13 -2.78 4.82
CA ARG A 706 16.34 -3.72 3.70
C ARG A 706 16.74 -5.11 4.17
N THR A 707 17.39 -5.22 5.32
CA THR A 707 18.06 -6.44 5.80
C THR A 707 17.36 -7.07 7.00
N TYR A 708 16.65 -6.28 7.79
CA TYR A 708 15.95 -6.77 8.98
C TYR A 708 14.68 -5.97 9.27
N LYS A 709 13.82 -6.58 10.05
CA LYS A 709 12.65 -5.95 10.67
C LYS A 709 12.70 -6.24 12.16
N THR A 710 12.43 -5.24 12.96
CA THR A 710 12.40 -5.35 14.41
C THR A 710 11.26 -4.54 14.99
N ASN A 711 10.85 -4.92 16.18
CA ASN A 711 9.84 -4.20 16.96
C ASN A 711 10.42 -3.99 18.35
N TYR A 712 10.24 -2.80 18.89
CA TYR A 712 10.66 -2.46 20.25
C TYR A 712 9.73 -1.44 20.90
N ASP A 713 9.60 -1.54 22.22
CA ASP A 713 8.76 -0.71 23.07
C ASP A 713 9.63 0.18 23.96
N GLN A 714 9.33 1.46 24.06
CA GLN A 714 10.04 2.43 24.88
C GLN A 714 9.07 3.12 25.85
N LEU A 715 9.48 3.30 27.10
CA LEU A 715 8.76 4.10 28.07
C LEU A 715 9.09 5.59 27.85
N MET A 716 8.07 6.42 27.86
CA MET A 716 8.21 7.87 27.76
C MET A 716 7.68 8.55 29.02
N LEU A 717 8.45 9.46 29.58
CA LEU A 717 8.07 10.34 30.69
C LEU A 717 8.25 11.80 30.24
N SER A 718 7.28 12.67 30.54
CA SER A 718 7.39 14.09 30.21
C SER A 718 6.81 14.95 31.33
N LEU A 719 7.48 16.09 31.58
CA LEU A 719 7.04 17.12 32.50
C LEU A 719 7.17 18.47 31.79
N SER A 720 6.06 19.17 31.66
CA SER A 720 6.01 20.51 31.05
C SER A 720 5.45 21.54 32.02
N GLY A 721 5.97 22.76 31.96
CA GLY A 721 5.45 23.91 32.66
C GLY A 721 5.45 25.14 31.76
N GLU A 722 4.35 25.85 31.74
CA GLU A 722 4.21 27.16 31.05
C GLU A 722 3.77 28.24 32.05
N PHE A 723 4.32 29.42 31.90
CA PHE A 723 3.87 30.62 32.58
C PHE A 723 3.71 31.75 31.55
N GLY A 724 2.60 32.51 31.66
CA GLY A 724 2.33 33.59 30.75
C GLY A 724 1.41 34.63 31.36
N TRP A 725 1.20 35.70 30.59
CA TRP A 725 0.38 36.82 31.02
C TRP A 725 -0.45 37.35 29.87
N ARG A 726 -1.77 37.42 30.05
CA ARG A 726 -2.69 38.03 29.10
C ARG A 726 -2.86 39.51 29.40
N PHE A 727 -2.60 40.33 28.42
CA PHE A 727 -2.86 41.75 28.39
C PHE A 727 -4.00 42.06 27.43
N ASP A 728 -5.14 42.45 27.91
CA ASP A 728 -6.24 42.93 27.06
C ASP A 728 -5.94 44.41 26.72
N LEU A 729 -5.40 44.65 25.51
CA LEU A 729 -4.94 45.96 25.04
C LEU A 729 -6.11 46.84 24.61
N THR A 730 -7.20 46.25 24.17
CA THR A 730 -8.50 46.86 23.90
C THR A 730 -9.61 45.87 24.25
N ASP A 731 -10.87 46.25 24.14
CA ASP A 731 -12.02 45.34 24.36
C ASP A 731 -12.02 44.13 23.40
N THR A 732 -11.28 44.21 22.30
CA THR A 732 -11.24 43.15 21.28
C THR A 732 -9.86 42.56 21.05
N PHE A 733 -8.80 43.31 21.28
CA PHE A 733 -7.42 42.87 20.99
C PHE A 733 -6.65 42.54 22.28
N TYR A 734 -6.00 41.38 22.28
CA TYR A 734 -5.16 40.96 23.40
C TYR A 734 -3.79 40.47 22.92
N ALA A 735 -2.82 40.45 23.84
CA ALA A 735 -1.51 39.86 23.66
C ALA A 735 -1.16 38.99 24.88
N GLU A 736 -0.58 37.84 24.65
CA GLU A 736 -0.20 36.88 25.68
C GLU A 736 1.25 36.44 25.49
N PRO A 737 2.25 37.13 26.05
CA PRO A 737 3.59 36.60 26.17
C PRO A 737 3.61 35.39 27.12
N SER A 738 4.40 34.38 26.78
CA SER A 738 4.61 33.19 27.64
C SER A 738 5.99 32.57 27.46
N ALA A 739 6.39 31.85 28.49
CA ALA A 739 7.57 31.00 28.48
C ALA A 739 7.19 29.57 28.94
N GLU A 740 7.74 28.59 28.31
CA GLU A 740 7.50 27.18 28.56
C GLU A 740 8.82 26.43 28.67
N LEU A 741 8.88 25.45 29.57
CA LEU A 741 9.96 24.46 29.66
C LEU A 741 9.35 23.08 29.68
N THR A 742 9.81 22.22 28.79
CA THR A 742 9.39 20.83 28.69
C THR A 742 10.60 19.93 28.80
N TYR A 743 10.59 19.00 29.75
CA TYR A 743 11.55 17.89 29.83
C TYR A 743 10.85 16.61 29.45
N THR A 744 11.46 15.84 28.57
CA THR A 744 10.98 14.52 28.14
C THR A 744 12.12 13.53 28.16
N ARG A 745 11.89 12.36 28.73
CA ARG A 745 12.79 11.21 28.66
C ARG A 745 12.06 10.07 27.94
N VAL A 746 12.75 9.45 26.99
CA VAL A 746 12.38 8.18 26.38
C VAL A 746 13.47 7.17 26.74
N ASP A 747 13.08 6.08 27.38
CA ASP A 747 14.04 5.07 27.78
C ASP A 747 14.66 4.39 26.55
N GLY A 748 15.93 4.05 26.63
CA GLY A 748 16.65 3.31 25.62
C GLY A 748 16.14 1.88 25.50
N GLU A 749 16.39 1.26 24.36
CA GLU A 749 16.02 -0.14 24.13
C GLU A 749 17.11 -0.89 23.36
N THR A 750 17.23 -2.18 23.64
CA THR A 750 18.18 -3.07 22.98
C THR A 750 17.46 -4.22 22.31
N PHE A 751 17.66 -4.37 21.01
CA PHE A 751 16.98 -5.36 20.20
C PHE A 751 17.94 -6.19 19.36
N LYS A 752 17.44 -7.32 18.83
CA LYS A 752 18.19 -8.18 17.93
C LYS A 752 17.83 -7.86 16.49
N ALA A 753 18.84 -7.71 15.64
CA ALA A 753 18.72 -7.58 14.22
C ALA A 753 19.69 -8.56 13.56
N ASN A 754 19.15 -9.56 12.89
CA ASN A 754 19.90 -10.73 12.42
C ASN A 754 20.70 -11.37 13.56
N SER A 755 22.00 -11.52 13.42
CA SER A 755 22.90 -12.06 14.44
C SER A 755 23.44 -11.01 15.42
N ASN A 756 23.18 -9.72 15.18
CA ASN A 756 23.77 -8.63 15.93
C ASN A 756 22.83 -8.11 17.03
N THR A 757 23.38 -7.38 17.99
CA THR A 757 22.61 -6.67 19.01
C THR A 757 22.75 -5.18 18.78
N LEU A 758 21.63 -4.50 18.58
CA LEU A 758 21.53 -3.06 18.38
C LEU A 758 20.92 -2.42 19.61
N GLY A 759 21.32 -1.19 19.91
CA GLY A 759 20.79 -0.43 21.02
C GLY A 759 20.56 1.03 20.63
N ILE A 760 19.44 1.57 21.10
CA ILE A 760 19.17 3.00 21.14
C ILE A 760 19.29 3.37 22.61
N ASP A 761 20.18 4.30 22.96
CA ASP A 761 20.33 4.75 24.33
C ASP A 761 19.15 5.64 24.75
N ASP A 762 19.07 5.92 26.05
CA ASP A 762 18.09 6.84 26.60
C ASP A 762 18.14 8.20 25.88
N TYR A 763 16.99 8.74 25.55
CA TYR A 763 16.85 10.06 24.95
C TYR A 763 16.28 11.04 25.97
N ASP A 764 17.07 12.06 26.30
CA ASP A 764 16.66 13.15 27.20
C ASP A 764 16.53 14.44 26.36
N SER A 765 15.36 15.05 26.40
CA SER A 765 15.03 16.30 25.72
C SER A 765 14.64 17.36 26.74
N MET A 766 15.16 18.55 26.58
CA MET A 766 14.75 19.73 27.37
C MET A 766 14.52 20.92 26.45
N VAL A 767 13.26 21.14 26.08
CA VAL A 767 12.86 22.24 25.17
C VAL A 767 12.37 23.43 25.96
N GLY A 768 13.06 24.54 25.80
CA GLY A 768 12.59 25.85 26.28
C GLY A 768 11.93 26.62 25.14
N ARG A 769 10.79 27.24 25.42
CA ARG A 769 10.05 28.07 24.46
C ARG A 769 9.74 29.44 25.07
N ILE A 770 9.93 30.50 24.27
CA ILE A 770 9.46 31.85 24.56
C ILE A 770 8.71 32.37 23.35
N GLY A 771 7.56 32.99 23.60
CA GLY A 771 6.75 33.48 22.50
C GLY A 771 5.60 34.37 22.96
N ALA A 772 4.78 34.76 22.03
CA ALA A 772 3.58 35.50 22.27
C ALA A 772 2.42 35.08 21.36
N THR A 773 1.23 35.11 21.91
CA THR A 773 -0.02 35.00 21.16
C THR A 773 -0.66 36.41 21.10
N ALA A 774 -1.07 36.82 19.90
CA ALA A 774 -1.88 38.01 19.68
C ALA A 774 -3.22 37.61 19.08
N GLY A 775 -4.32 38.13 19.63
CA GLY A 775 -5.61 37.68 19.18
C GLY A 775 -6.69 38.77 19.20
N LEU A 776 -7.75 38.46 18.49
CA LEU A 776 -8.97 39.31 18.41
C LEU A 776 -10.15 38.50 18.96
N ASN A 777 -10.79 39.04 20.01
CA ASN A 777 -12.05 38.51 20.50
C ASN A 777 -13.20 38.98 19.61
N CYS A 778 -14.08 38.09 19.22
CA CYS A 778 -15.31 38.43 18.51
C CYS A 778 -16.27 39.17 19.42
N SER A 779 -17.05 40.12 18.87
CA SER A 779 -18.10 40.79 19.59
C SER A 779 -19.07 39.78 20.22
N GLN A 780 -19.49 40.04 21.45
CA GLN A 780 -20.40 39.22 22.27
C GLN A 780 -19.76 37.93 22.85
N GLY A 781 -18.44 37.80 22.91
CA GLY A 781 -17.77 36.64 23.54
C GLY A 781 -17.97 35.32 22.83
N ARG A 782 -18.30 35.31 21.52
CA ARG A 782 -18.55 34.09 20.75
C ARG A 782 -17.32 33.36 20.26
N GLY A 783 -16.14 33.83 20.61
CA GLY A 783 -14.87 33.23 20.23
C GLY A 783 -13.84 34.26 19.80
N GLY A 784 -12.79 33.83 19.13
CA GLY A 784 -11.70 34.69 18.66
C GLY A 784 -10.87 34.05 17.58
N VAL A 785 -10.02 34.87 16.99
CA VAL A 785 -8.93 34.44 16.11
C VAL A 785 -7.61 34.87 16.70
N TYR A 786 -6.56 34.10 16.51
CA TYR A 786 -5.24 34.40 17.05
C TYR A 786 -4.13 34.01 16.10
N ALA A 787 -3.00 34.66 16.25
CA ALA A 787 -1.73 34.27 15.70
C ALA A 787 -0.72 34.10 16.84
N ARG A 788 0.13 33.12 16.75
CA ARG A 788 1.17 32.79 17.70
C ARG A 788 2.51 32.79 17.00
N PHE A 789 3.50 33.33 17.67
CA PHE A 789 4.89 33.31 17.26
C PHE A 789 5.78 33.02 18.46
N GLY A 790 6.78 32.14 18.28
CA GLY A 790 7.71 31.81 19.33
C GLY A 790 9.04 31.33 18.79
N VAL A 791 10.01 31.27 19.69
CA VAL A 791 11.32 30.66 19.47
C VAL A 791 11.46 29.55 20.49
N ALA A 792 11.87 28.38 20.01
CA ALA A 792 12.16 27.22 20.82
C ALA A 792 13.62 26.83 20.68
N HIS A 793 14.18 26.28 21.77
CA HIS A 793 15.54 25.73 21.80
C HIS A 793 15.56 24.41 22.55
N GLU A 794 16.16 23.40 21.91
CA GLU A 794 16.48 22.12 22.53
C GLU A 794 17.85 22.19 23.19
N PHE A 795 17.89 22.04 24.51
CA PHE A 795 19.12 22.15 25.31
C PHE A 795 19.85 20.80 25.47
N MET A 796 19.15 19.68 25.28
CA MET A 796 19.67 18.33 25.40
C MET A 796 19.56 17.61 24.06
N GLY A 797 18.66 16.70 23.86
CA GLY A 797 18.27 16.16 22.56
C GLY A 797 19.27 15.23 21.89
N ASP A 798 20.38 14.87 22.58
CA ASP A 798 21.41 13.99 22.02
C ASP A 798 20.91 12.55 21.92
N GLY A 799 21.15 11.90 20.78
CA GLY A 799 20.86 10.50 20.55
C GLY A 799 22.12 9.68 20.36
N ARG A 800 22.09 8.42 20.78
CA ARG A 800 23.20 7.49 20.65
C ARG A 800 22.71 6.12 20.24
N PHE A 801 23.34 5.56 19.21
CA PHE A 801 23.06 4.24 18.70
C PHE A 801 24.28 3.33 18.85
N THR A 802 24.08 2.15 19.38
CA THR A 802 25.12 1.15 19.66
C THR A 802 24.90 -0.11 18.83
N ALA A 803 25.94 -0.78 18.46
CA ALA A 803 25.88 -2.04 17.73
C ALA A 803 26.97 -3.00 18.24
N VAL A 804 26.57 -4.25 18.46
CA VAL A 804 27.49 -5.34 18.87
C VAL A 804 27.26 -6.51 17.92
N ASN A 805 28.30 -6.98 17.25
CA ASN A 805 28.21 -8.09 16.32
C ASN A 805 27.99 -9.45 16.98
N ALA A 806 27.78 -10.49 16.20
CA ALA A 806 27.56 -11.86 16.69
C ALA A 806 28.74 -12.42 17.53
N ALA A 807 29.97 -11.92 17.30
CA ALA A 807 31.16 -12.30 18.04
C ALA A 807 31.30 -11.54 19.37
N GLY A 808 30.41 -10.59 19.67
CA GLY A 808 30.45 -9.76 20.87
C GLY A 808 31.35 -8.53 20.76
N THR A 809 31.80 -8.17 19.55
CA THR A 809 32.60 -6.96 19.32
C THR A 809 31.68 -5.77 19.13
N ALA A 810 31.87 -4.71 19.93
CA ALA A 810 31.13 -3.47 19.81
C ALA A 810 31.72 -2.59 18.70
N ALA A 811 30.87 -1.99 17.88
CA ALA A 811 31.25 -0.90 16.99
C ALA A 811 31.34 0.44 17.74
N ASP A 812 32.05 1.41 17.16
CA ASP A 812 31.98 2.78 17.66
C ASP A 812 30.53 3.28 17.57
N PRO A 813 29.99 3.89 18.61
CA PRO A 813 28.59 4.34 18.59
C PRO A 813 28.37 5.46 17.58
N ILE A 814 27.20 5.53 17.03
CA ILE A 814 26.74 6.67 16.22
C ILE A 814 26.03 7.64 17.15
N GLU A 815 26.44 8.89 17.10
CA GLU A 815 25.87 9.97 17.91
C GLU A 815 25.19 11.01 17.02
N VAL A 816 24.01 11.46 17.45
CA VAL A 816 23.27 12.57 16.81
C VAL A 816 23.19 13.69 17.84
N ASP A 817 23.70 14.85 17.48
CA ASP A 817 23.49 16.09 18.24
C ASP A 817 22.09 16.63 17.90
N GLY A 818 21.17 16.53 18.83
CA GLY A 818 19.79 17.02 18.65
C GLY A 818 19.55 18.42 19.19
N LYS A 819 20.59 19.11 19.67
CA LYS A 819 20.49 20.50 20.13
C LYS A 819 20.21 21.41 18.94
N ASP A 820 19.12 22.15 19.01
CA ASP A 820 18.66 22.94 17.88
C ASP A 820 17.84 24.16 18.33
N THR A 821 17.70 25.13 17.42
CA THR A 821 16.87 26.33 17.65
C THR A 821 15.98 26.58 16.44
N TRP A 822 14.67 26.69 16.70
CA TRP A 822 13.71 26.93 15.63
C TRP A 822 12.70 28.01 16.02
N VAL A 823 12.04 28.56 15.01
CA VAL A 823 10.87 29.41 15.17
C VAL A 823 9.59 28.60 15.00
N GLU A 824 8.59 28.95 15.81
CA GLU A 824 7.25 28.35 15.74
C GLU A 824 6.25 29.44 15.41
N TYR A 825 5.35 29.21 14.47
CA TYR A 825 4.28 30.15 14.13
C TYR A 825 3.00 29.40 13.82
N ALA A 826 1.89 29.96 14.34
CA ALA A 826 0.57 29.37 14.16
C ALA A 826 -0.49 30.46 13.97
N VAL A 827 -1.57 30.04 13.30
CA VAL A 827 -2.82 30.81 13.27
C VAL A 827 -3.95 29.90 13.70
N GLY A 828 -4.87 30.42 14.48
CA GLY A 828 -5.97 29.62 14.99
C GLY A 828 -7.23 30.45 15.26
N ALA A 829 -8.29 29.72 15.54
CA ALA A 829 -9.58 30.28 15.91
C ALA A 829 -10.27 29.38 16.93
N ASN A 830 -11.07 30.01 17.79
CA ASN A 830 -12.00 29.30 18.66
C ASN A 830 -13.41 29.89 18.51
N PHE A 831 -14.42 29.06 18.75
CA PHE A 831 -15.80 29.45 18.60
C PHE A 831 -16.70 28.76 19.63
N ASN A 832 -17.50 29.57 20.37
CA ASN A 832 -18.49 29.06 21.32
C ASN A 832 -19.78 28.70 20.57
N ILE A 833 -20.03 27.41 20.37
CA ILE A 833 -21.28 26.88 19.77
C ILE A 833 -22.45 27.18 20.75
N THR A 834 -22.23 26.92 22.04
CA THR A 834 -23.11 27.24 23.16
C THR A 834 -22.26 27.81 24.28
N LYS A 835 -22.89 28.27 25.37
CA LYS A 835 -22.15 28.69 26.57
C LYS A 835 -21.30 27.59 27.21
N GLN A 836 -21.65 26.33 26.95
CA GLN A 836 -21.00 25.15 27.52
C GLN A 836 -20.10 24.41 26.50
N THR A 837 -20.28 24.68 25.21
CA THR A 837 -19.55 23.96 24.15
C THR A 837 -18.78 24.93 23.29
N TYR A 838 -17.47 24.75 23.21
CA TYR A 838 -16.65 25.43 22.23
C TYR A 838 -15.82 24.49 21.39
N VAL A 839 -15.47 24.95 20.20
CA VAL A 839 -14.57 24.29 19.26
C VAL A 839 -13.38 25.19 19.00
N TRP A 840 -12.24 24.61 18.69
CA TRP A 840 -11.06 25.35 18.25
C TRP A 840 -10.38 24.61 17.11
N ALA A 841 -9.64 25.37 16.33
CA ALA A 841 -8.75 24.83 15.30
C ALA A 841 -7.54 25.75 15.16
N ASP A 842 -6.38 25.17 14.90
CA ASP A 842 -5.19 25.91 14.52
C ASP A 842 -4.34 25.19 13.48
N LEU A 843 -3.53 25.95 12.77
CA LEU A 843 -2.53 25.50 11.83
C LEU A 843 -1.18 26.03 12.27
N GLU A 844 -0.21 25.17 12.46
CA GLU A 844 1.14 25.48 12.94
C GLU A 844 2.20 24.98 11.98
N ARG A 845 3.32 25.67 11.99
CA ARG A 845 4.55 25.30 11.31
C ARG A 845 5.77 25.69 12.12
N THR A 846 6.87 24.94 11.99
CA THR A 846 8.19 25.34 12.50
C THR A 846 9.14 25.59 11.35
N SER A 847 10.24 26.31 11.62
CA SER A 847 11.31 26.55 10.67
C SER A 847 12.61 26.83 11.36
N GLY A 848 13.69 26.24 10.86
CA GLY A 848 15.06 26.46 11.33
C GLY A 848 15.66 25.28 12.08
N ALA A 849 14.87 24.24 12.38
CA ALA A 849 15.39 23.00 12.93
C ALA A 849 15.95 22.10 11.82
N GLU A 850 16.79 21.13 12.21
CA GLU A 850 17.25 20.08 11.30
C GLU A 850 16.07 19.23 10.80
N VAL A 851 15.08 18.99 11.68
CA VAL A 851 13.80 18.38 11.32
C VAL A 851 12.67 19.33 11.72
N ASP A 852 12.10 20.00 10.74
CA ASP A 852 11.01 20.95 10.91
C ASP A 852 9.64 20.25 10.89
N GLU A 853 8.69 20.81 11.61
CA GLU A 853 7.28 20.49 11.45
C GLU A 853 6.73 21.31 10.26
N ASP A 854 6.62 20.66 9.10
CA ASP A 854 6.15 21.32 7.87
C ASP A 854 4.77 21.92 8.02
N TRP A 855 3.93 21.20 8.72
CA TRP A 855 2.60 21.65 9.13
C TRP A 855 2.02 20.74 10.21
N ARG A 856 1.21 21.32 11.06
CA ARG A 856 0.31 20.62 11.96
C ARG A 856 -1.05 21.30 11.90
N ALA A 857 -2.10 20.52 11.74
CA ALA A 857 -3.48 20.97 11.85
C ALA A 857 -4.13 20.35 13.08
N THR A 858 -4.70 21.18 13.91
CA THR A 858 -5.39 20.79 15.14
C THR A 858 -6.87 21.15 15.05
N ILE A 859 -7.74 20.27 15.48
CA ILE A 859 -9.16 20.56 15.72
C ILE A 859 -9.59 19.93 17.05
N GLY A 860 -10.35 20.66 17.83
CA GLY A 860 -10.83 20.17 19.09
C GLY A 860 -12.21 20.70 19.48
N VAL A 861 -12.82 19.99 20.41
CA VAL A 861 -14.12 20.34 21.01
C VAL A 861 -14.06 20.12 22.51
N ARG A 862 -14.65 21.01 23.27
CA ARG A 862 -14.86 20.87 24.72
C ARG A 862 -16.33 21.13 25.07
N HIS A 863 -16.86 20.31 25.96
CA HIS A 863 -18.18 20.47 26.54
C HIS A 863 -18.07 20.54 28.07
N ALA A 864 -18.61 21.58 28.66
CA ALA A 864 -18.65 21.79 30.12
C ALA A 864 -20.04 21.51 30.69
N PHE A 865 -20.10 21.01 31.90
CA PHE A 865 -21.33 20.65 32.61
C PHE A 865 -21.58 21.57 33.79
#